data_7f53513d21a3ad38a698d7ab79cbd15f
#
_entry.id   7f53513d21a3ad38a698d7ab79cbd15f
#
_cell.length_a   1.000
_cell.length_b   1.000
_cell.length_c   1.000
_cell.angle_alpha   90.00
_cell.angle_beta   90.00
_cell.angle_gamma   90.00
#
_symmetry.space_group_name_H-M   'P 1'
#
loop_
_entity.id
_entity.type
_entity.pdbx_description
1 polymer ?
#
loop_
_entity_poly.entity_id
_entity_poly.type
_entity_poly.pdbx_seq_one_letter_code
_entity_poly.pdbx_strand_id
1 'polypeptide(L)'
;MVSLLPWSACRPLLLALLLPLSLSAQGAATGRIAGRIFNPATQEYVRNAEVSVEGTNLLVFSGDDGSYLLTNVPAGEVALAVAYTGYDRASARLTVPAGGTATRDFELRGSTFRPGARPAAGDAVVTLDKFVVSNEREGNAKAIMEQRAALNFKSVVASDNFGDVTGGNIGEFMKYMPGVVMDYVDADARAVRISGLDPKYATVSVDGMRMATAASASFGGGSRQFEFEQASITSIESIELNKTLTASMDADAPAGTMNLRSKNAFERKGREVTAQASLTASPYEFTLRRTPSPGDGVHRKIRPGFVFTYADSFQGRFGVQLSLSSNSLFNEQSGLTQTIDNNTARGPVINALVFRDNPKITTRAALGVNLDYRVTPHLIASLRTAFSHFNDEINARTLTFRANTADIDPSSTATSLLARATANANTRFEQNIGHSHKFNDTVTYTPKLEYRRHELQLTLGGGYSRSTTHYEDRRTGYFTGANNRLTRMSWSARRSSPTSTDWQLTQLSGPAWSNLANYNRVDANPNNIGTVDRSGTSQVFLGYLDAKRALLAAGLPVTVQAGVKTRLTTYDLNRTGTRSWTYVGAAGDQLNPSTVMIAHTYPGLFDPKQGDNLAALNLPIPNTTAMLDLFRSQPSQFVENTYNNFLIERTTGRAIKEQVDAAYVEFNTRWRDVRLNLGVRRERTRTVGRTFDILPAPLVRAAGYTPNTIPFLAYQYRNFVRFNKYGGYEHDFLSGGAKYSLARNLVLQLSANQSIGRPDYNNLAGVITVNDNNQTVQVPNPDLKPETSDKYYASVQYYIEPAGTLSVSAYRLNVRNLGVANRPVPAEEVGYADDPEYTGYTFLRPSNLDGVRRLKGVEVEYSQQLVFLPGFARGFSVFGSVSRAIPDLRLTNIVPKAANGGIRFSNHRFNLQLRSTWSSARATSIGVNQAQWQYERLMFDVSGGLKLGSTYEFTLSGRNILNSPNRGYADEPGNLRINMYYGAVWTLGLRGRF
;
A
#
# COMPACT_ATOMS: atom_id res chain seq x y z
N MET A 1 -29.82 1.66 17.53
CA MET A 1 -29.61 2.25 18.85
C MET A 1 -28.14 2.05 19.22
N VAL A 2 -27.38 3.13 19.26
CA VAL A 2 -25.98 3.14 19.68
C VAL A 2 -25.99 3.09 21.20
N SER A 3 -25.70 1.92 21.79
CA SER A 3 -25.47 1.85 23.23
C SER A 3 -24.15 2.57 23.53
N LEU A 4 -24.25 3.74 24.09
CA LEU A 4 -23.12 4.51 24.64
C LEU A 4 -22.43 3.66 25.73
N LEU A 5 -21.11 3.61 25.68
CA LEU A 5 -20.16 2.96 26.60
C LEU A 5 -20.59 3.06 28.09
N PRO A 6 -20.24 2.09 28.93
CA PRO A 6 -20.16 2.35 30.34
C PRO A 6 -18.96 3.26 30.62
N TRP A 7 -19.23 4.53 30.69
CA TRP A 7 -18.26 5.64 30.92
C TRP A 7 -17.64 5.63 32.33
N SER A 8 -17.85 4.57 33.11
CA SER A 8 -17.46 4.56 34.53
C SER A 8 -15.96 4.46 34.78
N ALA A 9 -15.17 3.87 33.87
CA ALA A 9 -13.74 3.68 34.10
C ALA A 9 -12.83 4.84 33.57
N CYS A 10 -13.31 5.63 32.61
CA CYS A 10 -12.51 6.72 32.01
C CYS A 10 -12.81 8.10 32.61
N ARG A 11 -13.94 8.26 33.32
CA ARG A 11 -14.30 9.51 33.99
C ARG A 11 -13.26 10.03 34.98
N PRO A 12 -12.64 9.22 35.86
CA PRO A 12 -11.68 9.75 36.83
C PRO A 12 -10.38 10.22 36.18
N LEU A 13 -9.92 9.62 35.10
CA LEU A 13 -8.65 9.98 34.46
C LEU A 13 -8.75 11.28 33.63
N LEU A 14 -9.84 11.49 32.90
CA LEU A 14 -10.08 12.74 32.17
C LEU A 14 -10.41 13.90 33.15
N LEU A 15 -11.17 13.64 34.22
CA LEU A 15 -11.42 14.64 35.25
C LEU A 15 -10.14 15.01 36.04
N ALA A 16 -9.23 14.06 36.28
CA ALA A 16 -7.96 14.32 36.96
C ALA A 16 -7.03 15.24 36.13
N LEU A 17 -7.12 15.21 34.80
CA LEU A 17 -6.39 16.13 33.92
C LEU A 17 -6.96 17.56 33.89
N LEU A 18 -8.25 17.70 34.20
CA LEU A 18 -8.94 18.99 34.26
C LEU A 18 -8.89 19.64 35.65
N LEU A 19 -8.60 18.87 36.71
CA LEU A 19 -8.48 19.41 38.06
C LEU A 19 -7.21 20.28 38.21
N PRO A 20 -7.29 21.43 38.84
CA PRO A 20 -6.10 22.20 39.20
C PRO A 20 -5.38 21.43 40.32
N LEU A 21 -4.38 20.64 39.98
CA LEU A 21 -3.43 20.09 40.93
C LEU A 21 -2.51 21.24 41.41
N SER A 22 -2.96 21.94 42.41
CA SER A 22 -2.16 22.94 43.16
C SER A 22 -1.22 22.19 44.09
N LEU A 23 -0.18 21.57 43.58
CA LEU A 23 0.99 21.21 44.39
C LEU A 23 1.82 22.48 44.53
N SER A 24 1.63 23.20 45.68
CA SER A 24 2.44 24.33 46.08
C SER A 24 3.83 23.81 46.48
N ALA A 25 4.73 23.65 45.51
CA ALA A 25 6.14 23.70 45.77
C ALA A 25 6.57 25.18 45.73
N GLN A 26 7.15 25.72 46.78
CA GLN A 26 7.83 27.02 46.78
C GLN A 26 9.04 26.93 45.82
N GLY A 27 8.80 27.09 44.55
CA GLY A 27 9.78 27.17 43.48
C GLY A 27 10.00 28.63 43.08
N ALA A 28 11.19 28.95 42.53
CA ALA A 28 11.49 30.22 41.92
C ALA A 28 10.36 30.68 40.99
N ALA A 29 10.05 31.97 41.01
CA ALA A 29 9.00 32.53 40.15
C ALA A 29 9.29 32.18 38.68
N THR A 30 8.32 31.61 37.99
CA THR A 30 8.44 31.19 36.56
C THR A 30 7.52 32.02 35.69
N GLY A 31 7.86 32.15 34.42
CA GLY A 31 7.04 32.77 33.37
C GLY A 31 7.01 31.89 32.11
N ARG A 32 6.65 32.48 30.99
CA ARG A 32 6.52 31.80 29.69
C ARG A 32 7.25 32.56 28.60
N ILE A 33 7.69 31.84 27.56
CA ILE A 33 8.18 32.46 26.32
C ILE A 33 7.36 31.93 25.17
N ALA A 34 6.78 32.82 24.38
CA ALA A 34 6.03 32.45 23.14
C ALA A 34 6.66 33.16 21.94
N GLY A 35 6.45 32.62 20.76
CA GLY A 35 6.88 33.24 19.50
C GLY A 35 6.64 32.33 18.29
N ARG A 36 7.10 32.81 17.13
CA ARG A 36 7.03 32.07 15.86
C ARG A 36 8.39 32.02 15.19
N ILE A 37 8.61 30.98 14.44
CA ILE A 37 9.83 30.75 13.66
C ILE A 37 9.45 30.77 12.18
N PHE A 38 10.12 31.62 11.41
CA PHE A 38 9.81 31.87 10.01
C PHE A 38 11.06 31.75 9.13
N ASN A 39 10.91 31.23 7.93
CA ASN A 39 11.92 31.22 6.91
C ASN A 39 11.59 32.24 5.81
N PRO A 40 12.29 33.37 5.73
CA PRO A 40 11.99 34.42 4.76
C PRO A 40 12.31 34.01 3.31
N ALA A 41 13.18 33.02 3.09
CA ALA A 41 13.52 32.55 1.76
C ALA A 41 12.41 31.73 1.08
N THR A 42 11.67 30.92 1.87
CA THR A 42 10.54 30.10 1.37
C THR A 42 9.19 30.66 1.65
N GLN A 43 9.12 31.72 2.47
CA GLN A 43 7.86 32.30 2.98
C GLN A 43 7.05 31.30 3.80
N GLU A 44 7.75 30.33 4.46
CA GLU A 44 7.13 29.29 5.28
C GLU A 44 7.48 29.49 6.76
N TYR A 45 6.53 29.10 7.62
CA TYR A 45 6.79 28.94 9.03
C TYR A 45 7.51 27.60 9.28
N VAL A 46 8.49 27.63 10.20
CA VAL A 46 9.36 26.48 10.44
C VAL A 46 8.79 25.59 11.53
N ARG A 47 8.35 24.39 11.14
CA ARG A 47 7.86 23.34 12.03
C ARG A 47 9.00 22.52 12.60
N ASN A 48 8.81 22.01 13.84
CA ASN A 48 9.79 21.15 14.53
C ASN A 48 11.17 21.80 14.74
N ALA A 49 11.28 23.12 14.71
CA ALA A 49 12.49 23.81 15.15
C ALA A 49 12.67 23.60 16.66
N GLU A 50 13.85 23.23 17.07
CA GLU A 50 14.21 23.01 18.46
C GLU A 50 14.42 24.35 19.12
N VAL A 51 13.61 24.69 20.14
CA VAL A 51 13.70 25.90 20.93
C VAL A 51 14.05 25.55 22.37
N SER A 52 15.16 26.01 22.86
CA SER A 52 15.68 25.65 24.19
C SER A 52 16.11 26.87 25.00
N VAL A 53 15.95 26.80 26.31
CA VAL A 53 16.53 27.78 27.26
C VAL A 53 17.88 27.24 27.71
N GLU A 54 18.95 27.99 27.41
CA GLU A 54 20.32 27.57 27.72
C GLU A 54 20.52 27.41 29.24
N GLY A 55 21.25 26.38 29.65
CA GLY A 55 21.49 26.03 31.05
C GLY A 55 20.32 25.37 31.77
N THR A 56 19.22 25.03 31.05
CA THR A 56 18.04 24.37 31.61
C THR A 56 17.68 23.09 30.85
N ASN A 57 16.73 22.31 31.39
CA ASN A 57 16.12 21.14 30.69
C ASN A 57 14.92 21.53 29.81
N LEU A 58 14.63 22.85 29.69
CA LEU A 58 13.48 23.31 28.94
C LEU A 58 13.78 23.31 27.44
N LEU A 59 12.98 22.54 26.72
CA LEU A 59 13.07 22.38 25.29
C LEU A 59 11.68 22.11 24.74
N VAL A 60 11.31 22.79 23.65
CA VAL A 60 10.10 22.56 22.90
C VAL A 60 10.41 22.53 21.40
N PHE A 61 9.53 21.96 20.62
CA PHE A 61 9.57 22.02 19.15
C PHE A 61 8.44 22.92 18.67
N SER A 62 8.71 23.73 17.63
CA SER A 62 7.69 24.57 17.02
C SER A 62 6.59 23.74 16.34
N GLY A 63 5.36 24.25 16.39
CA GLY A 63 4.19 23.66 15.76
C GLY A 63 4.12 23.86 14.25
N ASP A 64 3.02 23.41 13.64
CA ASP A 64 2.80 23.45 12.19
C ASP A 64 2.80 24.88 11.64
N ASP A 65 2.35 25.83 12.40
CA ASP A 65 2.36 27.28 12.07
C ASP A 65 3.59 28.00 12.57
N GLY A 66 4.67 27.29 12.91
CA GLY A 66 5.92 27.79 13.44
C GLY A 66 5.83 28.31 14.87
N SER A 67 4.67 28.28 15.52
CA SER A 67 4.49 28.78 16.88
C SER A 67 5.17 27.87 17.91
N TYR A 68 5.74 28.47 18.95
CA TYR A 68 6.28 27.75 20.09
C TYR A 68 5.86 28.39 21.41
N LEU A 69 5.78 27.57 22.45
CA LEU A 69 5.49 28.01 23.82
C LEU A 69 6.36 27.25 24.80
N LEU A 70 7.31 27.94 25.43
CA LEU A 70 8.07 27.46 26.58
C LEU A 70 7.35 27.87 27.86
N THR A 71 7.00 26.89 28.69
CA THR A 71 6.35 27.10 29.98
C THR A 71 7.32 26.80 31.11
N ASN A 72 7.03 27.30 32.31
CA ASN A 72 7.87 27.10 33.51
C ASN A 72 9.31 27.61 33.34
N VAL A 73 9.49 28.69 32.56
CA VAL A 73 10.81 29.34 32.39
C VAL A 73 11.13 30.14 33.61
N PRO A 74 12.34 30.03 34.20
CA PRO A 74 12.74 30.89 35.33
C PRO A 74 12.54 32.37 35.00
N ALA A 75 11.97 33.14 35.92
CA ALA A 75 11.83 34.57 35.77
C ALA A 75 13.20 35.25 35.82
N GLY A 76 13.40 36.30 35.00
CA GLY A 76 14.68 37.01 34.89
C GLY A 76 15.26 36.88 33.46
N GLU A 77 16.54 37.25 33.35
CA GLU A 77 17.24 37.18 32.06
C GLU A 77 17.59 35.73 31.69
N VAL A 78 17.17 35.28 30.48
CA VAL A 78 17.46 33.97 29.95
C VAL A 78 18.02 34.07 28.53
N ALA A 79 18.86 33.11 28.16
CA ALA A 79 19.33 32.90 26.79
C ALA A 79 18.48 31.85 26.11
N LEU A 80 17.83 32.22 25.01
CA LEU A 80 17.03 31.36 24.17
C LEU A 80 17.81 30.96 22.91
N ALA A 81 17.80 29.72 22.56
CA ALA A 81 18.45 29.22 21.36
C ALA A 81 17.47 28.45 20.49
N VAL A 82 17.54 28.70 19.18
CA VAL A 82 16.78 27.99 18.14
C VAL A 82 17.74 27.26 17.23
N ALA A 83 17.51 25.96 17.06
CA ALA A 83 18.29 25.10 16.17
C ALA A 83 17.38 24.39 15.17
N TYR A 84 17.84 24.35 13.92
CA TYR A 84 17.19 23.63 12.83
C TYR A 84 18.24 23.10 11.86
N THR A 85 18.12 21.85 11.45
CA THR A 85 19.10 21.20 10.56
C THR A 85 19.20 21.95 9.22
N GLY A 86 20.43 22.27 8.79
CA GLY A 86 20.68 22.99 7.55
C GLY A 86 20.55 24.52 7.65
N TYR A 87 20.32 25.05 8.86
CA TYR A 87 20.20 26.49 9.14
C TYR A 87 21.18 26.94 10.21
N ASP A 88 21.53 28.22 10.19
CA ASP A 88 22.36 28.81 11.23
C ASP A 88 21.58 28.88 12.55
N ARG A 89 22.25 28.56 13.65
CA ARG A 89 21.66 28.67 14.99
C ARG A 89 21.35 30.09 15.31
N ALA A 90 20.09 30.37 15.66
CA ALA A 90 19.69 31.68 16.15
C ALA A 90 19.65 31.67 17.68
N SER A 91 20.09 32.76 18.31
CA SER A 91 20.01 32.96 19.77
C SER A 91 19.56 34.36 20.11
N ALA A 92 18.89 34.51 21.26
CA ALA A 92 18.49 35.81 21.79
C ALA A 92 18.45 35.78 23.32
N ARG A 93 18.80 36.90 23.95
CA ARG A 93 18.58 37.13 25.39
C ARG A 93 17.29 37.92 25.57
N LEU A 94 16.50 37.54 26.55
CA LEU A 94 15.26 38.23 26.88
C LEU A 94 14.93 38.08 28.36
N THR A 95 14.19 39.03 28.89
CA THR A 95 13.73 39.00 30.28
C THR A 95 12.35 38.39 30.36
N VAL A 96 12.21 37.36 31.18
CA VAL A 96 10.93 36.67 31.41
C VAL A 96 10.27 37.23 32.65
N PRO A 97 9.08 37.85 32.53
CA PRO A 97 8.35 38.35 33.69
C PRO A 97 7.78 37.19 34.53
N ALA A 98 7.81 37.34 35.85
CA ALA A 98 7.21 36.36 36.76
C ALA A 98 5.69 36.26 36.52
N GLY A 99 5.20 35.03 36.27
CA GLY A 99 3.79 34.76 35.93
C GLY A 99 3.34 35.25 34.55
N GLY A 100 4.18 36.02 33.83
CA GLY A 100 3.89 36.64 32.54
C GLY A 100 4.41 35.84 31.35
N THR A 101 4.21 36.40 30.17
CA THR A 101 4.71 35.84 28.91
C THR A 101 5.58 36.85 28.18
N ALA A 102 6.81 36.48 27.89
CA ALA A 102 7.69 37.22 26.98
C ALA A 102 7.49 36.67 25.54
N THR A 103 7.53 37.57 24.55
CA THR A 103 7.35 37.18 23.14
C THR A 103 8.64 37.37 22.36
N ARG A 104 9.06 36.39 21.59
CA ARG A 104 10.22 36.47 20.72
C ARG A 104 10.02 35.65 19.43
N ASP A 105 10.05 36.29 18.27
CA ASP A 105 10.03 35.66 16.97
C ASP A 105 11.46 35.51 16.45
N PHE A 106 11.66 34.43 15.60
CA PHE A 106 12.94 34.17 14.96
C PHE A 106 12.79 34.01 13.45
N GLU A 107 13.72 34.58 12.71
CA GLU A 107 13.93 34.31 11.31
C GLU A 107 15.14 33.38 11.17
N LEU A 108 14.94 32.20 10.54
CA LEU A 108 16.00 31.25 10.24
C LEU A 108 16.45 31.41 8.79
N ARG A 109 17.77 31.54 8.59
CA ARG A 109 18.39 31.63 7.28
C ARG A 109 19.23 30.37 7.04
N GLY A 110 19.20 29.85 5.81
CA GLY A 110 19.98 28.66 5.46
C GLY A 110 21.46 28.83 5.72
N SER A 111 22.12 27.79 6.26
CA SER A 111 23.53 27.80 6.61
C SER A 111 24.41 28.14 5.41
N THR A 112 25.23 29.17 5.52
CA THR A 112 26.31 29.54 4.56
C THR A 112 27.60 28.79 4.85
N PHE A 113 27.51 27.50 5.22
CA PHE A 113 28.66 26.68 5.62
C PHE A 113 29.83 26.80 4.62
N ARG A 114 30.91 27.46 5.05
CA ARG A 114 32.23 27.47 4.39
C ARG A 114 33.16 26.58 5.18
N PRO A 115 33.59 25.41 4.70
CA PRO A 115 34.62 24.62 5.37
C PRO A 115 35.92 25.46 5.46
N GLY A 116 36.37 25.76 6.69
CA GLY A 116 37.66 26.44 6.93
C GLY A 116 37.63 27.95 7.09
N ALA A 117 36.47 28.63 7.08
CA ALA A 117 36.38 30.05 7.39
C ALA A 117 36.30 30.26 8.90
N ARG A 118 37.37 30.83 9.54
CA ARG A 118 37.29 31.46 10.86
C ARG A 118 36.33 32.66 10.75
N PRO A 119 35.48 32.94 11.75
CA PRO A 119 34.70 34.16 11.79
C PRO A 119 35.65 35.36 11.83
N ALA A 120 35.75 36.11 10.77
CA ALA A 120 36.39 37.41 10.80
C ALA A 120 35.39 38.43 11.39
N ALA A 121 35.77 39.05 12.44
CA ALA A 121 35.06 40.20 13.01
C ALA A 121 35.19 41.36 12.01
N GLY A 122 34.05 41.80 11.48
CA GLY A 122 33.90 43.07 10.74
C GLY A 122 34.25 42.91 9.24
N ASP A 123 33.32 42.43 8.44
CA ASP A 123 33.36 42.70 7.00
C ASP A 123 32.00 42.96 6.41
N ALA A 124 32.00 43.89 5.44
CA ALA A 124 30.91 44.38 4.67
C ALA A 124 30.06 43.28 4.05
N VAL A 125 28.76 43.53 3.94
CA VAL A 125 27.75 42.74 3.27
C VAL A 125 28.22 42.44 1.85
N VAL A 126 28.80 41.27 1.63
CA VAL A 126 28.93 40.68 0.29
C VAL A 126 27.54 40.20 -0.05
N THR A 127 26.85 40.90 -0.95
CA THR A 127 25.65 40.44 -1.64
C THR A 127 26.04 39.24 -2.47
N LEU A 128 26.01 38.06 -1.88
CA LEU A 128 26.02 36.79 -2.62
C LEU A 128 24.71 36.73 -3.44
N ASP A 129 24.85 36.46 -4.73
CA ASP A 129 23.71 36.12 -5.59
C ASP A 129 22.71 35.24 -4.81
N LYS A 130 21.43 35.55 -4.97
CA LYS A 130 20.33 34.79 -4.36
C LYS A 130 20.56 33.31 -4.66
N PHE A 131 21.22 32.61 -3.75
CA PHE A 131 21.30 31.19 -3.79
C PHE A 131 19.86 30.69 -3.61
N VAL A 132 19.23 30.25 -4.68
CA VAL A 132 17.94 29.58 -4.62
C VAL A 132 18.19 28.29 -3.84
N VAL A 133 17.94 28.34 -2.55
CA VAL A 133 17.85 27.14 -1.71
C VAL A 133 16.81 26.28 -2.36
N SER A 134 17.19 25.11 -2.89
CA SER A 134 16.22 24.25 -3.56
C SER A 134 15.21 23.76 -2.51
N ASN A 135 13.93 23.74 -2.83
CA ASN A 135 12.86 23.23 -1.97
C ASN A 135 13.20 21.83 -1.41
N GLU A 136 13.99 21.08 -2.11
CA GLU A 136 14.49 19.76 -1.74
C GLU A 136 15.41 19.74 -0.52
N ARG A 137 16.26 20.77 -0.34
CA ARG A 137 17.09 20.90 0.87
C ARG A 137 16.23 21.10 2.10
N GLU A 138 15.15 21.79 1.96
CA GLU A 138 14.18 22.07 3.01
C GLU A 138 13.35 20.86 3.34
N GLY A 139 12.91 20.09 2.35
CA GLY A 139 12.20 18.84 2.56
C GLY A 139 13.02 17.83 3.37
N ASN A 140 14.34 17.70 3.07
CA ASN A 140 15.23 16.84 3.86
C ASN A 140 15.43 17.39 5.29
N ALA A 141 15.62 18.69 5.45
CA ALA A 141 15.75 19.31 6.76
C ALA A 141 14.49 19.12 7.61
N LYS A 142 13.30 19.32 7.01
CA LYS A 142 12.01 19.05 7.66
C LYS A 142 11.91 17.61 8.13
N ALA A 143 12.25 16.65 7.27
CA ALA A 143 12.22 15.22 7.59
C ALA A 143 13.16 14.87 8.75
N ILE A 144 14.41 15.35 8.71
CA ILE A 144 15.38 15.13 9.78
C ILE A 144 14.92 15.73 11.11
N MET A 145 14.37 16.95 11.11
CA MET A 145 13.90 17.58 12.33
C MET A 145 12.69 16.87 12.90
N GLU A 146 11.80 16.35 12.06
CA GLU A 146 10.68 15.55 12.52
C GLU A 146 11.12 14.23 13.17
N GLN A 147 12.14 13.54 12.59
CA GLN A 147 12.76 12.38 13.20
C GLN A 147 13.42 12.72 14.54
N ARG A 148 14.08 13.88 14.63
CA ARG A 148 14.70 14.36 15.89
C ARG A 148 13.68 14.70 16.96
N ALA A 149 12.55 15.28 16.58
CA ALA A 149 11.47 15.61 17.50
C ALA A 149 10.75 14.36 18.03
N ALA A 150 10.62 13.32 17.20
CA ALA A 150 9.89 12.10 17.54
C ALA A 150 10.53 11.34 18.71
N LEU A 151 9.69 10.81 19.60
CA LEU A 151 10.09 9.93 20.72
C LEU A 151 10.06 8.45 20.34
N ASN A 152 9.19 8.08 19.40
CA ASN A 152 9.19 6.76 18.77
C ASN A 152 10.19 6.71 17.60
N PHE A 153 10.47 5.51 17.13
CA PHE A 153 11.31 5.34 15.95
C PHE A 153 10.50 5.66 14.68
N LYS A 154 10.85 6.76 14.05
CA LYS A 154 10.13 7.33 12.90
C LYS A 154 11.12 7.63 11.77
N SER A 155 10.79 7.22 10.53
CA SER A 155 11.42 7.70 9.30
C SER A 155 10.44 8.62 8.57
N VAL A 156 10.90 9.75 8.10
CA VAL A 156 10.04 10.75 7.40
C VAL A 156 10.65 11.07 6.06
N VAL A 157 9.80 11.17 5.06
CA VAL A 157 10.19 11.56 3.73
C VAL A 157 9.22 12.61 3.20
N ALA A 158 9.77 13.76 2.82
CA ALA A 158 8.99 14.83 2.19
C ALA A 158 8.71 14.52 0.72
N SER A 159 7.53 14.90 0.24
CA SER A 159 7.12 14.70 -1.16
C SER A 159 8.09 15.33 -2.16
N ASP A 160 8.68 16.46 -1.80
CA ASP A 160 9.62 17.20 -2.65
C ASP A 160 10.95 16.46 -2.90
N ASN A 161 11.25 15.44 -2.09
CA ASN A 161 12.48 14.65 -2.21
C ASN A 161 12.47 13.66 -3.37
N PHE A 162 11.33 13.32 -3.94
CA PHE A 162 11.23 12.24 -4.92
C PHE A 162 11.06 12.72 -6.35
N GLY A 163 11.01 14.01 -6.60
CA GLY A 163 10.70 14.54 -7.92
C GLY A 163 9.27 14.19 -8.35
N ASP A 164 8.97 14.31 -9.64
CA ASP A 164 7.67 13.96 -10.17
C ASP A 164 7.45 12.46 -10.15
N VAL A 165 6.53 12.00 -9.30
CA VAL A 165 5.98 10.67 -9.42
C VAL A 165 4.82 10.68 -10.39
N THR A 166 5.14 10.24 -11.55
CA THR A 166 4.22 10.09 -12.63
C THR A 166 3.21 8.98 -12.33
N GLY A 167 1.95 9.24 -12.60
CA GLY A 167 0.88 8.28 -12.42
C GLY A 167 0.10 8.37 -11.11
N GLY A 168 0.47 9.28 -10.19
CA GLY A 168 -0.32 9.57 -8.98
C GLY A 168 -0.38 8.45 -7.93
N ASN A 169 0.37 7.36 -8.07
CA ASN A 169 0.39 6.26 -7.11
C ASN A 169 1.38 6.55 -5.97
N ILE A 170 0.87 6.75 -4.76
CA ILE A 170 1.67 7.01 -3.55
C ILE A 170 2.68 5.89 -3.25
N GLY A 171 2.35 4.64 -3.55
CA GLY A 171 3.25 3.50 -3.33
C GLY A 171 4.60 3.64 -4.01
N GLU A 172 4.65 4.32 -5.15
CA GLU A 172 5.89 4.56 -5.89
C GLU A 172 6.88 5.47 -5.14
N PHE A 173 6.41 6.28 -4.19
CA PHE A 173 7.28 7.05 -3.30
C PHE A 173 7.84 6.20 -2.17
N MET A 174 7.01 5.33 -1.63
CA MET A 174 7.34 4.59 -0.42
C MET A 174 8.45 3.58 -0.62
N LYS A 175 8.64 3.10 -1.85
CA LYS A 175 9.67 2.09 -2.16
C LYS A 175 11.11 2.52 -1.87
N TYR A 176 11.34 3.83 -1.68
CA TYR A 176 12.65 4.39 -1.33
C TYR A 176 12.81 4.68 0.16
N MET A 177 11.79 4.41 0.97
CA MET A 177 11.89 4.55 2.42
C MET A 177 12.69 3.39 3.03
N PRO A 178 13.45 3.65 4.10
CA PRO A 178 14.26 2.63 4.76
C PRO A 178 13.42 1.46 5.30
N GLY A 179 13.82 0.23 4.92
CA GLY A 179 13.14 -0.99 5.34
C GLY A 179 11.77 -1.22 4.69
N VAL A 180 11.47 -0.50 3.61
CA VAL A 180 10.22 -0.65 2.85
C VAL A 180 10.45 -1.41 1.55
N VAL A 181 9.56 -2.35 1.26
CA VAL A 181 9.45 -3.04 -0.03
C VAL A 181 8.02 -2.95 -0.50
N MET A 182 7.82 -2.70 -1.80
CA MET A 182 6.49 -2.64 -2.40
C MET A 182 6.16 -3.95 -3.10
N ASP A 183 4.94 -4.42 -2.87
CA ASP A 183 4.32 -5.44 -3.72
C ASP A 183 3.66 -4.75 -4.90
N TYR A 184 3.83 -5.33 -6.06
CA TYR A 184 3.27 -4.85 -7.32
C TYR A 184 2.18 -5.80 -7.81
N VAL A 185 1.12 -5.22 -8.33
CA VAL A 185 0.17 -5.91 -9.20
C VAL A 185 0.26 -5.20 -10.54
N ASP A 186 0.68 -5.96 -11.53
CA ASP A 186 1.00 -5.42 -12.83
C ASP A 186 2.12 -4.34 -12.72
N ALA A 187 1.95 -3.17 -13.29
CA ALA A 187 2.89 -2.06 -13.16
C ALA A 187 2.61 -1.17 -11.94
N ASP A 188 1.60 -1.46 -11.14
CA ASP A 188 1.14 -0.62 -10.05
C ASP A 188 1.67 -1.08 -8.70
N ALA A 189 2.29 -0.18 -7.94
CA ALA A 189 2.61 -0.39 -6.55
C ALA A 189 1.31 -0.54 -5.76
N ARG A 190 1.10 -1.71 -5.14
CA ARG A 190 -0.17 -2.07 -4.52
C ARG A 190 -0.13 -2.07 -3.01
N ALA A 191 0.83 -2.74 -2.41
CA ALA A 191 0.88 -2.90 -0.96
C ALA A 191 2.29 -2.72 -0.43
N VAL A 192 2.40 -2.28 0.83
CA VAL A 192 3.67 -1.97 1.48
C VAL A 192 4.06 -3.07 2.47
N ARG A 193 5.33 -3.45 2.41
CA ARG A 193 6.00 -4.30 3.40
C ARG A 193 6.94 -3.45 4.21
N ILE A 194 6.76 -3.43 5.51
CA ILE A 194 7.65 -2.75 6.46
C ILE A 194 8.51 -3.82 7.14
N SER A 195 9.84 -3.63 7.14
CA SER A 195 10.80 -4.58 7.71
C SER A 195 10.63 -6.01 7.17
N GLY A 196 10.24 -6.12 5.91
CA GLY A 196 10.00 -7.38 5.20
C GLY A 196 8.72 -8.15 5.55
N LEU A 197 7.92 -7.67 6.51
CA LEU A 197 6.69 -8.33 6.96
C LEU A 197 5.55 -8.25 5.92
N ASP A 198 4.58 -9.14 6.05
CA ASP A 198 3.38 -9.15 5.20
C ASP A 198 2.61 -7.82 5.31
N PRO A 199 2.08 -7.26 4.21
CA PRO A 199 1.36 -5.99 4.19
C PRO A 199 0.18 -5.89 5.17
N LYS A 200 -0.46 -6.99 5.53
CA LYS A 200 -1.56 -7.02 6.51
C LYS A 200 -1.15 -6.50 7.91
N TYR A 201 0.16 -6.50 8.22
CA TYR A 201 0.71 -6.01 9.49
C TYR A 201 1.06 -4.52 9.48
N ALA A 202 0.88 -3.85 8.35
CA ALA A 202 1.08 -2.42 8.21
C ALA A 202 -0.27 -1.69 8.14
N THR A 203 -0.37 -0.54 8.80
CA THR A 203 -1.55 0.32 8.68
C THR A 203 -1.20 1.63 7.96
N VAL A 204 -2.18 2.16 7.23
CA VAL A 204 -2.04 3.43 6.51
C VAL A 204 -3.12 4.40 6.98
N SER A 205 -2.71 5.61 7.28
CA SER A 205 -3.59 6.70 7.70
C SER A 205 -3.27 7.99 6.92
N VAL A 206 -4.24 8.88 6.83
CA VAL A 206 -4.05 10.26 6.39
C VAL A 206 -4.37 11.15 7.58
N ASP A 207 -3.42 11.97 8.01
CA ASP A 207 -3.53 12.84 9.19
C ASP A 207 -4.04 12.10 10.45
N GLY A 208 -3.59 10.84 10.63
CA GLY A 208 -4.00 9.96 11.73
C GLY A 208 -5.34 9.24 11.53
N MET A 209 -6.10 9.55 10.47
CA MET A 209 -7.32 8.86 10.09
C MET A 209 -6.99 7.61 9.26
N ARG A 210 -7.40 6.43 9.70
CA ARG A 210 -7.30 5.21 8.91
C ARG A 210 -8.21 5.31 7.68
N MET A 211 -7.65 5.12 6.50
CA MET A 211 -8.40 5.14 5.26
C MET A 211 -9.17 3.84 5.04
N ALA A 212 -10.36 3.96 4.47
CA ALA A 212 -11.08 2.81 3.94
C ALA A 212 -10.37 2.27 2.70
N THR A 213 -10.39 0.95 2.51
CA THR A 213 -9.93 0.27 1.30
C THR A 213 -10.93 -0.83 0.94
N ALA A 214 -11.49 -0.76 -0.27
CA ALA A 214 -12.42 -1.75 -0.79
C ALA A 214 -11.78 -2.63 -1.88
N ALA A 215 -10.51 -2.43 -2.17
CA ALA A 215 -9.81 -3.13 -3.23
C ALA A 215 -9.70 -4.63 -3.00
N SER A 216 -9.74 -5.06 -1.74
CA SER A 216 -9.88 -6.46 -1.37
C SER A 216 -11.14 -7.15 -1.94
N ALA A 217 -12.04 -6.41 -2.61
CA ALA A 217 -13.10 -7.00 -3.44
C ALA A 217 -12.57 -7.72 -4.68
N SER A 218 -11.30 -7.52 -5.06
CA SER A 218 -10.65 -8.31 -6.10
C SER A 218 -10.33 -9.71 -5.59
N PHE A 219 -10.75 -10.72 -6.30
CA PHE A 219 -10.30 -12.13 -6.24
C PHE A 219 -10.18 -12.87 -4.90
N GLY A 220 -10.83 -12.54 -3.88
CA GLY A 220 -10.74 -13.25 -2.60
C GLY A 220 -10.81 -12.35 -1.38
N GLY A 221 -11.13 -11.12 -1.63
CA GLY A 221 -11.27 -9.99 -0.75
C GLY A 221 -11.53 -10.28 0.72
N GLY A 222 -11.18 -9.35 1.58
CA GLY A 222 -11.27 -9.47 3.03
C GLY A 222 -9.91 -9.41 3.70
N SER A 223 -8.85 -9.11 2.96
CA SER A 223 -7.56 -8.73 3.51
C SER A 223 -7.63 -7.37 4.19
N ARG A 224 -6.85 -7.19 5.25
CA ARG A 224 -6.70 -5.91 5.96
C ARG A 224 -5.62 -5.01 5.38
N GLN A 225 -4.93 -5.45 4.34
CA GLN A 225 -3.91 -4.65 3.68
C GLN A 225 -4.51 -3.40 3.04
N PHE A 226 -3.79 -2.30 3.09
CA PHE A 226 -4.13 -1.09 2.36
C PHE A 226 -3.59 -1.18 0.93
N GLU A 227 -4.40 -0.82 -0.06
CA GLU A 227 -4.01 -0.82 -1.47
C GLU A 227 -3.80 0.61 -1.99
N PHE A 228 -2.55 0.92 -2.33
CA PHE A 228 -2.11 2.27 -2.72
C PHE A 228 -2.58 2.72 -4.10
N GLU A 229 -3.08 1.81 -4.91
CA GLU A 229 -3.63 2.19 -6.21
C GLU A 229 -4.77 3.21 -6.12
N GLN A 230 -5.38 3.33 -4.92
CA GLN A 230 -6.54 4.18 -4.65
C GLN A 230 -6.19 5.54 -4.01
N ALA A 231 -4.94 5.75 -3.61
CA ALA A 231 -4.53 6.96 -2.92
C ALA A 231 -3.75 7.91 -3.84
N SER A 232 -4.19 9.16 -3.94
CA SER A 232 -3.50 10.19 -4.71
C SER A 232 -2.47 10.94 -3.88
N ILE A 233 -1.41 11.38 -4.52
CA ILE A 233 -0.26 12.05 -3.90
C ILE A 233 -0.35 13.58 -3.86
N THR A 234 -1.22 14.17 -4.63
CA THR A 234 -1.23 15.63 -4.84
C THR A 234 -1.49 16.45 -3.59
N SER A 235 -2.12 15.86 -2.57
CA SER A 235 -2.45 16.52 -1.32
C SER A 235 -1.49 16.20 -0.16
N ILE A 236 -0.47 15.36 -0.38
CA ILE A 236 0.43 14.88 0.66
C ILE A 236 1.70 15.74 0.73
N GLU A 237 2.07 16.20 1.92
CA GLU A 237 3.31 16.92 2.21
C GLU A 237 4.46 15.95 2.49
N SER A 238 4.20 14.97 3.35
CA SER A 238 5.20 14.02 3.79
C SER A 238 4.60 12.66 4.11
N ILE A 239 5.44 11.64 4.08
CA ILE A 239 5.11 10.28 4.50
C ILE A 239 5.92 9.96 5.74
N GLU A 240 5.22 9.65 6.81
CA GLU A 240 5.79 9.25 8.09
C GLU A 240 5.69 7.74 8.27
N LEU A 241 6.81 7.07 8.42
CA LEU A 241 6.86 5.65 8.75
C LEU A 241 7.23 5.49 10.23
N ASN A 242 6.27 5.10 11.05
CA ASN A 242 6.49 4.80 12.46
C ASN A 242 6.77 3.29 12.62
N LYS A 243 8.01 2.94 12.91
CA LYS A 243 8.44 1.54 13.09
C LYS A 243 8.17 1.02 14.50
N THR A 244 7.99 1.92 15.47
CA THR A 244 7.54 1.61 16.84
C THR A 244 6.33 2.46 17.20
N LEU A 245 5.46 1.93 18.05
CA LEU A 245 4.20 2.55 18.42
C LEU A 245 4.31 3.22 19.79
N THR A 246 3.61 4.34 19.96
CA THR A 246 3.33 4.94 21.27
C THR A 246 1.88 4.63 21.67
N ALA A 247 1.52 4.88 22.94
CA ALA A 247 0.17 4.59 23.45
C ALA A 247 -0.92 5.40 22.72
N SER A 248 -0.61 6.57 22.19
CA SER A 248 -1.53 7.40 21.40
C SER A 248 -1.87 6.83 20.01
N MET A 249 -1.05 5.88 19.49
CA MET A 249 -1.25 5.25 18.20
C MET A 249 -2.12 4.00 18.32
N ASP A 250 -2.78 3.60 17.22
CA ASP A 250 -3.52 2.33 17.15
C ASP A 250 -2.56 1.15 17.29
N ALA A 251 -2.96 0.13 18.07
CA ALA A 251 -2.10 -1.02 18.36
C ALA A 251 -2.04 -2.05 17.21
N ASP A 252 -2.86 -1.92 16.16
CA ASP A 252 -3.04 -2.92 15.09
C ASP A 252 -2.00 -2.83 13.95
N ALA A 253 -0.74 -2.58 14.29
CA ALA A 253 0.34 -2.44 13.32
C ALA A 253 1.66 -3.08 13.80
N PRO A 254 1.77 -4.42 13.86
CA PRO A 254 3.00 -5.10 14.29
C PRO A 254 4.23 -4.72 13.47
N ALA A 255 4.07 -4.49 12.15
CA ALA A 255 5.16 -4.04 11.28
C ALA A 255 5.48 -2.56 11.49
N GLY A 256 4.47 -1.73 11.71
CA GLY A 256 4.54 -0.28 11.86
C GLY A 256 3.38 0.42 11.15
N THR A 257 3.29 1.74 11.32
CA THR A 257 2.24 2.55 10.70
C THR A 257 2.83 3.54 9.70
N MET A 258 2.13 3.74 8.60
CA MET A 258 2.36 4.84 7.68
C MET A 258 1.31 5.93 7.87
N ASN A 259 1.75 7.15 8.08
CA ASN A 259 0.88 8.31 8.12
C ASN A 259 1.20 9.24 6.95
N LEU A 260 0.22 9.45 6.09
CA LEU A 260 0.30 10.39 4.99
C LEU A 260 -0.16 11.74 5.52
N ARG A 261 0.78 12.66 5.65
CA ARG A 261 0.49 13.98 6.17
C ARG A 261 0.07 14.91 5.06
N SER A 262 -1.06 15.53 5.19
CA SER A 262 -1.53 16.55 4.25
C SER A 262 -0.85 17.91 4.52
N LYS A 263 -0.74 18.72 3.47
CA LYS A 263 -0.24 20.10 3.60
C LYS A 263 -1.21 20.94 4.44
N ASN A 264 -0.66 21.86 5.22
CA ASN A 264 -1.42 22.81 6.04
C ASN A 264 -1.32 24.22 5.44
N ALA A 265 -2.45 24.89 5.23
CA ALA A 265 -2.46 26.23 4.65
C ALA A 265 -1.79 27.29 5.52
N PHE A 266 -1.77 27.11 6.86
CA PHE A 266 -1.09 28.05 7.78
C PHE A 266 0.43 27.88 7.86
N GLU A 267 0.99 26.88 7.19
CA GLU A 267 2.45 26.72 7.09
C GLU A 267 3.09 27.78 6.18
N ARG A 268 2.32 28.48 5.34
CA ARG A 268 2.82 29.49 4.42
C ARG A 268 2.26 30.88 4.68
N LYS A 269 3.05 31.84 4.26
CA LYS A 269 2.65 33.23 4.20
C LYS A 269 2.43 33.61 2.73
N GLY A 270 1.16 33.79 2.35
CA GLY A 270 0.78 34.17 1.00
C GLY A 270 0.38 32.99 0.08
N ARG A 271 0.04 33.37 -1.15
CA ARG A 271 -0.52 32.49 -2.18
C ARG A 271 0.55 31.68 -2.92
N GLU A 272 0.26 30.44 -3.22
CA GLU A 272 1.02 29.60 -4.14
C GLU A 272 0.08 28.90 -5.12
N VAL A 273 0.43 28.93 -6.40
CA VAL A 273 -0.27 28.21 -7.47
C VAL A 273 0.75 27.36 -8.21
N THR A 274 0.46 26.06 -8.36
CA THR A 274 1.26 25.17 -9.19
C THR A 274 0.36 24.47 -10.20
N ALA A 275 0.77 24.47 -11.45
CA ALA A 275 0.10 23.74 -12.52
C ALA A 275 1.12 22.90 -13.30
N GLN A 276 0.76 21.68 -13.64
CA GLN A 276 1.60 20.77 -14.41
C GLN A 276 0.76 20.02 -15.44
N ALA A 277 1.24 19.96 -16.67
CA ALA A 277 0.74 19.08 -17.71
C ALA A 277 1.79 18.04 -18.05
N SER A 278 1.39 16.83 -18.39
CA SER A 278 2.30 15.73 -18.70
C SER A 278 1.76 14.80 -19.77
N LEU A 279 2.69 14.09 -20.43
CA LEU A 279 2.43 12.99 -21.35
C LEU A 279 3.16 11.75 -20.85
N THR A 280 2.45 10.65 -20.73
CA THR A 280 3.00 9.37 -20.25
C THR A 280 2.92 8.31 -21.34
N ALA A 281 3.99 7.55 -21.52
CA ALA A 281 4.09 6.51 -22.53
C ALA A 281 4.94 5.32 -22.03
N SER A 282 4.66 4.14 -22.60
CA SER A 282 5.55 2.97 -22.51
C SER A 282 6.41 2.88 -23.77
N PRO A 283 7.72 2.59 -23.68
CA PRO A 283 8.61 2.59 -24.85
C PRO A 283 8.33 1.46 -25.85
N TYR A 284 7.61 0.42 -25.48
CA TYR A 284 7.27 -0.68 -26.41
C TYR A 284 6.36 -0.25 -27.56
N GLU A 285 5.56 0.81 -27.33
CA GLU A 285 4.68 1.36 -28.35
C GLU A 285 4.72 2.89 -28.31
N PHE A 286 5.89 3.45 -28.55
CA PHE A 286 6.09 4.88 -28.60
C PHE A 286 5.57 5.43 -29.94
N THR A 287 4.23 5.47 -30.08
CA THR A 287 3.57 5.95 -31.28
C THR A 287 2.46 6.95 -30.96
N LEU A 288 2.34 7.98 -31.76
CA LEU A 288 1.20 8.92 -31.74
C LEU A 288 -0.03 8.36 -32.47
N ARG A 289 0.12 7.26 -33.20
CA ARG A 289 -0.98 6.60 -33.88
C ARG A 289 -1.88 5.91 -32.87
N ARG A 290 -3.11 5.67 -33.27
CA ARG A 290 -4.01 4.78 -32.54
C ARG A 290 -3.61 3.34 -32.86
N THR A 291 -3.44 2.54 -31.84
CA THR A 291 -3.12 1.12 -31.96
C THR A 291 -4.15 0.28 -31.20
N PRO A 292 -4.33 -0.99 -31.55
CA PRO A 292 -5.21 -1.88 -30.82
C PRO A 292 -4.93 -1.86 -29.32
N SER A 293 -5.97 -1.93 -28.51
CA SER A 293 -5.87 -1.90 -27.06
C SER A 293 -7.12 -2.53 -26.42
N PRO A 294 -7.32 -2.41 -25.10
CA PRO A 294 -8.46 -3.02 -24.43
C PRO A 294 -9.78 -2.86 -25.18
N GLY A 295 -10.58 -3.91 -25.20
CA GLY A 295 -11.89 -3.92 -25.79
C GLY A 295 -11.90 -3.91 -27.34
N ASP A 296 -10.82 -4.39 -27.96
CA ASP A 296 -10.67 -4.39 -29.43
C ASP A 296 -10.81 -2.98 -30.06
N GLY A 297 -10.89 -1.96 -29.23
CA GLY A 297 -10.88 -0.56 -29.63
C GLY A 297 -9.49 -0.12 -30.10
N VAL A 298 -9.43 1.05 -30.67
CA VAL A 298 -8.18 1.68 -31.12
C VAL A 298 -7.90 2.90 -30.24
N HIS A 299 -6.85 2.83 -29.45
CA HIS A 299 -6.51 3.87 -28.48
C HIS A 299 -5.13 4.46 -28.69
N ARG A 300 -4.93 5.67 -28.19
CA ARG A 300 -3.61 6.29 -28.15
C ARG A 300 -2.85 5.73 -26.92
N LYS A 301 -1.61 5.30 -27.14
CA LYS A 301 -0.73 4.77 -26.10
C LYS A 301 -0.03 5.87 -25.30
N ILE A 302 0.15 7.06 -25.89
CA ILE A 302 0.61 8.25 -25.17
C ILE A 302 -0.59 8.91 -24.49
N ARG A 303 -0.55 9.01 -23.16
CA ARG A 303 -1.68 9.42 -22.33
C ARG A 303 -1.37 10.75 -21.62
N PRO A 304 -2.36 11.66 -21.56
CA PRO A 304 -2.19 12.93 -20.86
C PRO A 304 -2.34 12.78 -19.34
N GLY A 305 -1.71 13.71 -18.63
CA GLY A 305 -1.90 13.92 -17.21
C GLY A 305 -1.85 15.40 -16.85
N PHE A 306 -2.49 15.79 -15.77
CA PHE A 306 -2.37 17.12 -15.20
C PHE A 306 -2.42 17.10 -13.67
N VAL A 307 -1.80 18.12 -13.08
CA VAL A 307 -1.85 18.40 -11.64
C VAL A 307 -2.03 19.90 -11.46
N PHE A 308 -2.92 20.29 -10.58
CA PHE A 308 -3.13 21.68 -10.18
C PHE A 308 -3.18 21.77 -8.67
N THR A 309 -2.47 22.72 -8.08
CA THR A 309 -2.55 23.03 -6.66
C THR A 309 -2.66 24.53 -6.44
N TYR A 310 -3.51 24.90 -5.49
CA TYR A 310 -3.67 26.27 -5.00
C TYR A 310 -3.60 26.23 -3.47
N ALA A 311 -2.82 27.11 -2.88
CA ALA A 311 -2.75 27.30 -1.44
C ALA A 311 -2.71 28.79 -1.12
N ASP A 312 -3.48 29.23 -0.13
CA ASP A 312 -3.46 30.60 0.37
C ASP A 312 -3.85 30.66 1.84
N SER A 313 -3.31 31.68 2.52
CA SER A 313 -3.61 31.97 3.91
C SER A 313 -4.05 33.43 4.06
N PHE A 314 -5.35 33.64 4.13
CA PHE A 314 -5.97 34.95 4.20
C PHE A 314 -5.80 35.52 5.61
N GLN A 315 -4.91 36.51 5.75
CA GLN A 315 -4.59 37.20 6.98
C GLN A 315 -4.23 36.28 8.16
N GLY A 316 -3.78 35.05 7.89
CA GLY A 316 -3.50 34.03 8.91
C GLY A 316 -4.73 33.55 9.71
N ARG A 317 -5.94 33.92 9.29
CA ARG A 317 -7.19 33.56 9.94
C ARG A 317 -7.95 32.46 9.20
N PHE A 318 -7.95 32.48 7.88
CA PHE A 318 -8.56 31.47 7.04
C PHE A 318 -7.53 30.95 6.04
N GLY A 319 -7.33 29.67 6.03
CA GLY A 319 -6.42 28.98 5.12
C GLY A 319 -7.18 28.02 4.23
N VAL A 320 -6.82 28.00 2.93
CA VAL A 320 -7.37 27.07 1.96
C VAL A 320 -6.27 26.42 1.17
N GLN A 321 -6.40 25.14 0.90
CA GLN A 321 -5.60 24.42 -0.07
C GLN A 321 -6.51 23.55 -0.94
N LEU A 322 -6.37 23.70 -2.24
CA LEU A 322 -7.03 22.92 -3.26
C LEU A 322 -5.97 22.12 -4.04
N SER A 323 -6.20 20.86 -4.28
CA SER A 323 -5.38 20.02 -5.16
C SER A 323 -6.27 19.22 -6.08
N LEU A 324 -5.95 19.21 -7.37
CA LEU A 324 -6.67 18.48 -8.40
C LEU A 324 -5.65 17.76 -9.28
N SER A 325 -5.88 16.51 -9.59
CA SER A 325 -5.04 15.76 -10.53
C SER A 325 -5.84 14.77 -11.34
N SER A 326 -5.36 14.51 -12.54
CA SER A 326 -5.79 13.38 -13.35
C SER A 326 -4.59 12.87 -14.14
N ASN A 327 -4.34 11.55 -14.06
CA ASN A 327 -3.25 10.90 -14.74
C ASN A 327 -3.75 9.63 -15.42
N SER A 328 -3.39 9.42 -16.66
CA SER A 328 -3.71 8.22 -17.41
C SER A 328 -2.43 7.53 -17.88
N LEU A 329 -2.44 6.20 -17.84
CA LEU A 329 -1.33 5.34 -18.24
C LEU A 329 -1.86 4.22 -19.12
N PHE A 330 -1.24 3.99 -20.25
CA PHE A 330 -1.34 2.73 -20.97
C PHE A 330 -0.17 1.84 -20.59
N ASN A 331 -0.47 0.60 -20.28
CA ASN A 331 0.50 -0.42 -19.90
C ASN A 331 0.19 -1.71 -20.65
N GLU A 332 1.20 -2.33 -21.18
CA GLU A 332 1.10 -3.62 -21.83
C GLU A 332 1.82 -4.65 -20.96
N GLN A 333 1.08 -5.68 -20.58
CA GLN A 333 1.60 -6.76 -19.76
C GLN A 333 1.71 -8.00 -20.63
N SER A 334 2.91 -8.51 -20.77
CA SER A 334 3.15 -9.77 -21.45
C SER A 334 3.83 -10.76 -20.51
N GLY A 335 3.48 -12.03 -20.63
CA GLY A 335 4.09 -12.97 -19.71
C GLY A 335 3.78 -14.43 -19.98
N LEU A 336 4.57 -15.27 -19.32
CA LEU A 336 4.45 -16.70 -19.29
C LEU A 336 4.22 -17.18 -17.86
N THR A 337 3.26 -18.07 -17.69
CA THR A 337 3.11 -18.89 -16.48
C THR A 337 3.21 -20.36 -16.89
N GLN A 338 3.94 -21.16 -16.10
CA GLN A 338 4.05 -22.60 -16.30
C GLN A 338 3.43 -23.31 -15.10
N THR A 339 2.62 -24.34 -15.38
CA THR A 339 2.18 -25.28 -14.36
C THR A 339 3.15 -26.44 -14.31
N ILE A 340 3.63 -26.74 -13.11
CA ILE A 340 4.62 -27.79 -12.86
C ILE A 340 4.01 -28.77 -11.88
N ASP A 341 3.97 -30.04 -12.26
CA ASP A 341 3.58 -31.16 -11.39
C ASP A 341 4.85 -31.75 -10.77
N ASN A 342 4.97 -31.62 -9.44
CA ASN A 342 6.11 -32.15 -8.69
C ASN A 342 5.88 -33.57 -8.14
N ASN A 343 4.66 -34.07 -8.21
CA ASN A 343 4.27 -35.40 -7.67
C ASN A 343 4.49 -36.55 -8.66
N THR A 344 5.55 -36.50 -9.44
CA THR A 344 5.84 -37.55 -10.42
C THR A 344 7.09 -38.35 -10.05
N ALA A 345 7.10 -39.65 -10.37
CA ALA A 345 8.26 -40.48 -10.13
C ALA A 345 9.53 -40.02 -10.88
N ARG A 346 9.38 -39.22 -11.92
CA ARG A 346 10.46 -38.67 -12.76
C ARG A 346 10.88 -37.24 -12.38
N GLY A 347 10.36 -36.71 -11.26
CA GLY A 347 10.61 -35.35 -10.84
C GLY A 347 9.62 -34.32 -11.44
N PRO A 348 9.96 -33.02 -11.42
CA PRO A 348 9.06 -31.95 -11.88
C PRO A 348 8.75 -32.06 -13.37
N VAL A 349 7.46 -32.07 -13.73
CA VAL A 349 6.97 -32.11 -15.11
C VAL A 349 6.17 -30.88 -15.44
N ILE A 350 6.58 -30.10 -16.45
CA ILE A 350 5.78 -28.99 -16.97
C ILE A 350 4.61 -29.56 -17.76
N ASN A 351 3.39 -29.29 -17.32
CA ASN A 351 2.17 -29.81 -17.94
C ASN A 351 1.28 -28.72 -18.55
N ALA A 352 1.60 -27.46 -18.33
CA ALA A 352 0.93 -26.36 -19.04
C ALA A 352 1.86 -25.14 -19.25
N LEU A 353 1.72 -24.53 -20.42
CA LEU A 353 2.30 -23.24 -20.79
C LEU A 353 1.15 -22.25 -20.98
N VAL A 354 1.14 -21.19 -20.21
CA VAL A 354 0.08 -20.15 -20.20
C VAL A 354 0.71 -18.83 -20.57
N PHE A 355 0.49 -18.39 -21.79
CA PHE A 355 0.95 -17.12 -22.30
C PHE A 355 -0.12 -16.06 -22.10
N ARG A 356 0.31 -14.86 -21.74
CA ARG A 356 -0.57 -13.73 -21.47
C ARG A 356 -0.14 -12.52 -22.25
N ASP A 357 -1.14 -11.82 -22.77
CA ASP A 357 -1.01 -10.50 -23.37
C ASP A 357 -2.17 -9.64 -22.86
N ASN A 358 -1.89 -8.73 -21.94
CA ASN A 358 -2.90 -7.99 -21.18
C ASN A 358 -2.68 -6.49 -21.35
N PRO A 359 -3.13 -5.87 -22.45
CA PRO A 359 -3.14 -4.42 -22.53
C PRO A 359 -4.10 -3.82 -21.50
N LYS A 360 -3.64 -2.76 -20.86
CA LYS A 360 -4.31 -2.13 -19.72
C LYS A 360 -4.26 -0.61 -19.82
N ILE A 361 -5.39 0.04 -19.57
CA ILE A 361 -5.47 1.49 -19.38
C ILE A 361 -5.87 1.78 -17.95
N THR A 362 -5.02 2.50 -17.25
CA THR A 362 -5.30 2.95 -15.87
C THR A 362 -5.43 4.46 -15.82
N THR A 363 -6.52 4.97 -15.27
CA THR A 363 -6.72 6.40 -15.03
C THR A 363 -6.95 6.66 -13.55
N ARG A 364 -6.27 7.66 -13.00
CA ARG A 364 -6.42 8.11 -11.62
C ARG A 364 -6.76 9.59 -11.62
N ALA A 365 -7.82 9.95 -10.90
CA ALA A 365 -8.17 11.33 -10.63
C ALA A 365 -8.29 11.55 -9.12
N ALA A 366 -7.91 12.72 -8.65
CA ALA A 366 -8.03 13.06 -7.24
C ALA A 366 -8.34 14.54 -7.05
N LEU A 367 -9.15 14.80 -6.04
CA LEU A 367 -9.48 16.12 -5.54
C LEU A 367 -9.22 16.15 -4.03
N GLY A 368 -8.43 17.11 -3.57
CA GLY A 368 -8.20 17.39 -2.16
C GLY A 368 -8.58 18.82 -1.83
N VAL A 369 -9.32 19.04 -0.74
CA VAL A 369 -9.65 20.36 -0.21
C VAL A 369 -9.33 20.37 1.28
N ASN A 370 -8.40 21.22 1.68
CA ASN A 370 -8.02 21.43 3.06
C ASN A 370 -8.42 22.84 3.47
N LEU A 371 -9.16 22.97 4.55
CA LEU A 371 -9.62 24.24 5.12
C LEU A 371 -9.12 24.33 6.56
N ASP A 372 -8.56 25.48 6.91
CA ASP A 372 -8.14 25.82 8.25
C ASP A 372 -8.75 27.15 8.64
N TYR A 373 -9.37 27.23 9.81
CA TYR A 373 -9.99 28.45 10.32
C TYR A 373 -9.59 28.70 11.78
N ARG A 374 -8.95 29.82 12.01
CA ARG A 374 -8.59 30.29 13.36
C ARG A 374 -9.81 31.00 13.98
N VAL A 375 -10.62 30.20 14.69
CA VAL A 375 -11.86 30.68 15.34
C VAL A 375 -11.53 31.73 16.40
N THR A 376 -10.53 31.43 17.22
CA THR A 376 -9.93 32.36 18.20
C THR A 376 -8.41 32.20 18.16
N PRO A 377 -7.62 33.05 18.84
CA PRO A 377 -6.18 32.84 18.95
C PRO A 377 -5.78 31.48 19.54
N HIS A 378 -6.71 30.84 20.23
CA HIS A 378 -6.49 29.55 20.93
C HIS A 378 -7.22 28.36 20.29
N LEU A 379 -8.13 28.57 19.34
CA LEU A 379 -8.96 27.54 18.75
C LEU A 379 -8.83 27.56 17.23
N ILE A 380 -8.38 26.45 16.66
CA ILE A 380 -8.30 26.22 15.23
C ILE A 380 -9.29 25.09 14.86
N ALA A 381 -10.11 25.35 13.87
CA ALA A 381 -10.95 24.35 13.20
C ALA A 381 -10.30 23.98 11.87
N SER A 382 -10.20 22.70 11.60
CA SER A 382 -9.64 22.17 10.34
C SER A 382 -10.58 21.15 9.72
N LEU A 383 -10.69 21.16 8.40
CA LEU A 383 -11.36 20.10 7.62
C LEU A 383 -10.43 19.67 6.51
N ARG A 384 -10.12 18.38 6.45
CA ARG A 384 -9.39 17.78 5.35
C ARG A 384 -10.35 16.90 4.57
N THR A 385 -10.36 17.04 3.27
CA THR A 385 -11.17 16.21 2.39
C THR A 385 -10.30 15.65 1.27
N ALA A 386 -10.53 14.40 0.94
CA ALA A 386 -9.89 13.76 -0.19
C ALA A 386 -10.90 12.89 -0.92
N PHE A 387 -10.98 13.07 -2.22
CA PHE A 387 -11.68 12.21 -3.16
C PHE A 387 -10.67 11.63 -4.14
N SER A 388 -10.73 10.34 -4.39
CA SER A 388 -9.95 9.69 -5.44
C SER A 388 -10.82 8.76 -6.26
N HIS A 389 -10.64 8.83 -7.57
CA HIS A 389 -11.23 7.95 -8.56
C HIS A 389 -10.14 7.15 -9.26
N PHE A 390 -10.30 5.85 -9.31
CA PHE A 390 -9.44 4.92 -10.02
C PHE A 390 -10.28 4.17 -11.04
N ASN A 391 -9.83 4.17 -12.28
CA ASN A 391 -10.45 3.46 -13.38
C ASN A 391 -9.41 2.59 -14.10
N ASP A 392 -9.72 1.35 -14.33
CA ASP A 392 -8.84 0.34 -14.86
C ASP A 392 -9.56 -0.55 -15.86
N GLU A 393 -9.13 -0.50 -17.12
CA GLU A 393 -9.64 -1.31 -18.20
C GLU A 393 -8.56 -2.30 -18.63
N ILE A 394 -8.84 -3.60 -18.51
CA ILE A 394 -7.94 -4.68 -18.90
C ILE A 394 -8.63 -5.56 -19.93
N ASN A 395 -7.94 -5.86 -21.01
CA ASN A 395 -8.29 -6.95 -21.90
C ASN A 395 -7.28 -8.11 -21.70
N ALA A 396 -7.65 -9.08 -20.90
CA ALA A 396 -6.81 -10.21 -20.59
C ALA A 396 -6.92 -11.26 -21.69
N ARG A 397 -5.85 -11.48 -22.44
CA ARG A 397 -5.72 -12.50 -23.47
C ARG A 397 -4.79 -13.58 -22.97
N THR A 398 -5.31 -14.80 -22.87
CA THR A 398 -4.55 -15.94 -22.35
C THR A 398 -4.64 -17.11 -23.33
N LEU A 399 -3.48 -17.62 -23.75
CA LEU A 399 -3.34 -18.82 -24.55
C LEU A 399 -2.70 -19.91 -23.70
N THR A 400 -3.34 -21.05 -23.61
CA THR A 400 -2.89 -22.15 -22.77
C THR A 400 -2.69 -23.42 -23.58
N PHE A 401 -1.47 -23.94 -23.59
CA PHE A 401 -1.13 -25.25 -24.10
C PHE A 401 -1.00 -26.18 -22.89
N ARG A 402 -1.92 -27.16 -22.80
CA ARG A 402 -2.02 -28.01 -21.60
C ARG A 402 -2.13 -29.48 -21.96
N ALA A 403 -1.56 -30.32 -21.10
CA ALA A 403 -1.77 -31.77 -21.09
C ALA A 403 -1.89 -32.26 -19.64
N ASN A 404 -2.47 -33.44 -19.43
CA ASN A 404 -2.26 -34.11 -18.14
C ASN A 404 -0.82 -34.58 -18.05
N THR A 405 -0.30 -34.71 -16.87
CA THR A 405 1.09 -35.13 -16.63
C THR A 405 1.38 -36.50 -17.26
N ALA A 406 0.41 -37.41 -17.26
CA ALA A 406 0.51 -38.73 -17.88
C ALA A 406 0.61 -38.67 -19.42
N ASP A 407 0.08 -37.63 -20.07
CA ASP A 407 0.10 -37.39 -21.51
C ASP A 407 1.35 -36.67 -21.99
N ILE A 408 2.20 -36.21 -21.07
CA ILE A 408 3.52 -35.67 -21.36
C ILE A 408 4.51 -36.83 -21.55
N ASP A 409 5.10 -36.90 -22.73
CA ASP A 409 6.06 -37.95 -23.08
C ASP A 409 7.19 -38.04 -22.06
N PRO A 410 7.60 -39.27 -21.66
CA PRO A 410 8.68 -39.47 -20.70
C PRO A 410 10.02 -38.85 -21.11
N SER A 411 10.28 -38.66 -22.41
CA SER A 411 11.50 -38.00 -22.89
C SER A 411 11.51 -36.51 -22.73
N SER A 412 10.40 -35.89 -22.27
CA SER A 412 10.30 -34.47 -22.07
C SER A 412 11.22 -34.01 -20.94
N THR A 413 11.83 -32.82 -21.13
CA THR A 413 12.76 -32.18 -20.20
C THR A 413 12.27 -30.77 -19.85
N ALA A 414 12.98 -30.09 -18.98
CA ALA A 414 12.72 -28.69 -18.68
C ALA A 414 12.85 -27.74 -19.90
N THR A 415 13.49 -28.19 -20.99
CA THR A 415 13.71 -27.38 -22.22
C THR A 415 13.04 -27.96 -23.46
N SER A 416 12.47 -29.14 -23.38
CA SER A 416 11.81 -29.80 -24.52
C SER A 416 10.61 -30.57 -24.02
N LEU A 417 9.42 -30.18 -24.42
CA LEU A 417 8.15 -30.78 -24.05
C LEU A 417 7.55 -31.48 -25.28
N LEU A 418 6.97 -32.65 -25.06
CA LEU A 418 6.19 -33.36 -26.03
C LEU A 418 4.90 -33.85 -25.37
N ALA A 419 3.78 -33.26 -25.76
CA ALA A 419 2.45 -33.63 -25.31
C ALA A 419 1.75 -34.44 -26.39
N ARG A 420 1.26 -35.62 -26.01
CA ARG A 420 0.61 -36.56 -26.93
C ARG A 420 -0.91 -36.51 -26.79
N ALA A 421 -1.60 -36.52 -27.93
CA ALA A 421 -3.04 -36.66 -27.93
C ALA A 421 -3.46 -38.02 -27.38
N THR A 422 -4.46 -38.01 -26.52
CA THR A 422 -5.08 -39.22 -25.97
C THR A 422 -6.58 -39.20 -26.27
N ALA A 423 -7.23 -40.34 -26.10
CA ALA A 423 -8.69 -40.46 -26.23
C ALA A 423 -9.46 -39.53 -25.29
N ASN A 424 -8.85 -39.24 -24.16
CA ASN A 424 -9.41 -38.33 -23.14
C ASN A 424 -9.05 -36.89 -23.46
N ALA A 425 -9.75 -36.12 -24.09
CA ALA A 425 -9.62 -34.68 -24.42
C ALA A 425 -8.71 -33.80 -23.51
N ASN A 426 -7.69 -34.36 -22.88
CA ASN A 426 -6.84 -33.73 -21.84
C ASN A 426 -5.67 -32.92 -22.43
N THR A 427 -5.16 -33.35 -23.60
CA THR A 427 -4.16 -32.59 -24.33
C THR A 427 -4.89 -31.60 -25.24
N ARG A 428 -4.67 -30.31 -24.98
CA ARG A 428 -5.51 -29.28 -25.54
C ARG A 428 -4.82 -27.93 -25.65
N PHE A 429 -5.34 -27.11 -26.52
CA PHE A 429 -5.11 -25.68 -26.62
C PHE A 429 -6.36 -24.94 -26.15
N GLU A 430 -6.20 -24.01 -25.23
CA GLU A 430 -7.29 -23.22 -24.65
C GLU A 430 -7.03 -21.74 -24.87
N GLN A 431 -8.07 -21.01 -25.13
CA GLN A 431 -8.07 -19.56 -25.21
C GLN A 431 -9.04 -19.01 -24.18
N ASN A 432 -8.59 -18.06 -23.41
CA ASN A 432 -9.43 -17.31 -22.50
C ASN A 432 -9.19 -15.82 -22.76
N ILE A 433 -10.21 -15.18 -23.27
CA ILE A 433 -10.21 -13.73 -23.52
C ILE A 433 -11.19 -13.13 -22.52
N GLY A 434 -10.68 -12.21 -21.72
CA GLY A 434 -11.46 -11.53 -20.70
C GLY A 434 -11.33 -10.02 -20.83
N HIS A 435 -12.44 -9.32 -20.75
CA HIS A 435 -12.45 -7.88 -20.59
C HIS A 435 -12.95 -7.53 -19.20
N SER A 436 -12.20 -6.73 -18.47
CA SER A 436 -12.57 -6.30 -17.14
C SER A 436 -12.45 -4.79 -17.00
N HIS A 437 -13.51 -4.18 -16.55
CA HIS A 437 -13.55 -2.78 -16.17
C HIS A 437 -13.70 -2.70 -14.66
N LYS A 438 -12.69 -2.18 -14.00
CA LYS A 438 -12.65 -1.97 -12.56
C LYS A 438 -12.59 -0.48 -12.28
N PHE A 439 -13.46 0.02 -11.42
CA PHE A 439 -13.36 1.37 -10.91
C PHE A 439 -13.53 1.41 -9.40
N ASN A 440 -12.88 2.35 -8.79
CA ASN A 440 -12.92 2.56 -7.36
C ASN A 440 -13.08 4.05 -7.05
N ASP A 441 -14.00 4.35 -6.15
CA ASP A 441 -14.19 5.67 -5.59
C ASP A 441 -13.89 5.63 -4.10
N THR A 442 -13.00 6.53 -3.66
CA THR A 442 -12.70 6.69 -2.24
C THR A 442 -12.91 8.15 -1.84
N VAL A 443 -13.69 8.37 -0.79
CA VAL A 443 -13.89 9.68 -0.19
C VAL A 443 -13.50 9.64 1.28
N THR A 444 -12.81 10.69 1.74
CA THR A 444 -12.39 10.81 3.14
C THR A 444 -12.64 12.24 3.63
N TYR A 445 -13.23 12.37 4.80
CA TYR A 445 -13.45 13.62 5.51
C TYR A 445 -12.84 13.52 6.91
N THR A 446 -12.04 14.50 7.29
CA THR A 446 -11.35 14.52 8.60
C THR A 446 -11.50 15.90 9.26
N PRO A 447 -12.62 16.16 9.96
CA PRO A 447 -12.78 17.35 10.79
C PRO A 447 -11.93 17.26 12.07
N LYS A 448 -11.34 18.38 12.47
CA LYS A 448 -10.55 18.50 13.69
C LYS A 448 -10.75 19.89 14.33
N LEU A 449 -10.91 19.92 15.65
CA LEU A 449 -10.85 21.11 16.48
C LEU A 449 -9.66 21.00 17.41
N GLU A 450 -8.81 22.01 17.43
CA GLU A 450 -7.62 22.07 18.24
C GLU A 450 -7.62 23.34 19.09
N TYR A 451 -7.68 23.14 20.41
CA TYR A 451 -7.62 24.21 21.39
C TYR A 451 -6.28 24.18 22.11
N ARG A 452 -5.56 25.30 22.10
CA ARG A 452 -4.27 25.47 22.80
C ARG A 452 -4.31 26.72 23.67
N ARG A 453 -4.18 26.52 24.96
CA ARG A 453 -4.07 27.62 25.88
C ARG A 453 -3.15 27.26 27.04
N HIS A 454 -2.12 28.07 27.25
CA HIS A 454 -1.09 27.83 28.25
C HIS A 454 -0.49 26.39 28.11
N GLU A 455 -0.53 25.61 29.20
CA GLU A 455 0.00 24.24 29.27
C GLU A 455 -0.95 23.19 28.70
N LEU A 456 -2.20 23.57 28.37
CA LEU A 456 -3.26 22.63 27.93
C LEU A 456 -3.47 22.69 26.43
N GLN A 457 -3.42 21.52 25.80
CA GLN A 457 -3.88 21.31 24.43
C GLN A 457 -4.99 20.26 24.45
N LEU A 458 -6.12 20.58 23.81
CA LEU A 458 -7.23 19.65 23.58
C LEU A 458 -7.42 19.47 22.08
N THR A 459 -7.59 18.25 21.64
CA THR A 459 -7.87 17.92 20.25
C THR A 459 -9.11 17.04 20.19
N LEU A 460 -10.18 17.54 19.58
CA LEU A 460 -11.35 16.77 19.21
C LEU A 460 -11.30 16.52 17.71
N GLY A 461 -11.32 15.26 17.31
CA GLY A 461 -11.27 14.91 15.91
C GLY A 461 -12.23 13.78 15.56
N GLY A 462 -12.53 13.72 14.29
CA GLY A 462 -13.34 12.67 13.72
C GLY A 462 -12.90 12.35 12.31
N GLY A 463 -13.54 11.34 11.73
CA GLY A 463 -13.29 11.00 10.35
C GLY A 463 -14.34 10.04 9.80
N TYR A 464 -14.59 10.20 8.52
CA TYR A 464 -15.35 9.27 7.71
C TYR A 464 -14.58 8.98 6.44
N SER A 465 -14.34 7.72 6.17
CA SER A 465 -13.76 7.28 4.90
C SER A 465 -14.63 6.16 4.32
N ARG A 466 -14.95 6.27 3.03
CA ARG A 466 -15.66 5.25 2.27
C ARG A 466 -14.90 4.96 0.99
N SER A 467 -14.65 3.68 0.73
CA SER A 467 -14.09 3.19 -0.52
C SER A 467 -15.04 2.17 -1.11
N THR A 468 -15.35 2.31 -2.40
CA THR A 468 -16.21 1.39 -3.14
C THR A 468 -15.53 0.98 -4.43
N THR A 469 -15.35 -0.32 -4.61
CA THR A 469 -14.81 -0.91 -5.84
C THR A 469 -15.91 -1.63 -6.59
N HIS A 470 -16.01 -1.38 -7.89
CA HIS A 470 -16.90 -2.08 -8.81
C HIS A 470 -16.09 -2.77 -9.90
N TYR A 471 -16.56 -3.97 -10.28
CA TYR A 471 -16.17 -4.66 -11.49
C TYR A 471 -17.42 -4.83 -12.33
N GLU A 472 -17.38 -4.38 -13.55
CA GLU A 472 -18.47 -4.55 -14.49
C GLU A 472 -17.92 -4.69 -15.91
N ASP A 473 -18.71 -5.32 -16.80
CA ASP A 473 -18.34 -5.59 -18.17
C ASP A 473 -19.47 -5.33 -19.17
N ARG A 474 -20.64 -5.94 -18.98
CA ARG A 474 -21.75 -5.85 -19.94
C ARG A 474 -22.24 -4.42 -20.15
N ARG A 475 -22.22 -3.58 -19.13
CA ARG A 475 -22.61 -2.18 -19.22
C ARG A 475 -21.63 -1.38 -20.06
N THR A 476 -20.37 -1.78 -20.05
CA THR A 476 -19.29 -1.20 -20.86
C THR A 476 -19.14 -1.82 -22.24
N GLY A 477 -19.96 -2.82 -22.58
CA GLY A 477 -20.06 -3.38 -23.93
C GLY A 477 -19.33 -4.69 -24.17
N TYR A 478 -19.00 -5.46 -23.12
CA TYR A 478 -18.21 -6.69 -23.22
C TYR A 478 -18.75 -7.81 -22.35
N PHE A 479 -18.26 -9.03 -22.56
CA PHE A 479 -18.22 -10.08 -21.57
C PHE A 479 -16.86 -10.11 -20.86
N THR A 480 -16.83 -10.43 -19.56
CA THR A 480 -15.59 -10.58 -18.78
C THR A 480 -14.74 -11.72 -19.31
N GLY A 481 -15.34 -12.79 -19.78
CA GLY A 481 -14.62 -13.95 -20.30
C GLY A 481 -15.36 -14.69 -21.40
N ALA A 482 -14.61 -15.07 -22.42
CA ALA A 482 -15.02 -16.02 -23.44
C ALA A 482 -13.93 -17.09 -23.54
N ASN A 483 -14.29 -18.33 -23.24
CA ASN A 483 -13.39 -19.47 -23.28
C ASN A 483 -13.65 -20.33 -24.54
N ASN A 484 -12.60 -20.72 -25.21
CA ASN A 484 -12.64 -21.65 -26.30
C ASN A 484 -11.51 -22.66 -26.18
N ARG A 485 -11.67 -23.87 -26.73
CA ARG A 485 -10.63 -24.88 -26.69
C ARG A 485 -10.65 -25.81 -27.92
N LEU A 486 -9.46 -26.28 -28.25
CA LEU A 486 -9.25 -27.41 -29.14
C LEU A 486 -8.66 -28.58 -28.35
N THR A 487 -9.23 -29.75 -28.45
CA THR A 487 -8.83 -30.94 -27.70
C THR A 487 -8.25 -32.04 -28.60
N ARG A 488 -7.69 -33.09 -28.00
CA ARG A 488 -7.12 -34.25 -28.72
C ARG A 488 -6.03 -33.87 -29.73
N MET A 489 -5.13 -32.96 -29.31
CA MET A 489 -4.02 -32.49 -30.12
C MET A 489 -2.70 -32.94 -29.55
N SER A 490 -1.73 -33.21 -30.41
CA SER A 490 -0.33 -33.34 -29.97
C SER A 490 0.42 -32.10 -30.33
N TRP A 491 1.27 -31.64 -29.41
CA TRP A 491 2.12 -30.51 -29.62
C TRP A 491 3.50 -30.69 -28.95
N SER A 492 4.49 -30.03 -29.46
CA SER A 492 5.81 -29.92 -28.84
C SER A 492 6.17 -28.45 -28.56
N ALA A 493 7.03 -28.26 -27.59
CA ALA A 493 7.57 -26.95 -27.27
C ALA A 493 9.05 -27.07 -26.89
N ARG A 494 9.90 -26.16 -27.38
CA ARG A 494 11.32 -26.11 -27.07
C ARG A 494 11.75 -24.72 -26.69
N ARG A 495 12.70 -24.61 -25.77
CA ARG A 495 13.34 -23.33 -25.36
C ARG A 495 14.83 -23.51 -25.16
N SER A 496 15.56 -22.37 -25.13
CA SER A 496 17.04 -22.37 -25.06
C SER A 496 17.60 -22.80 -23.73
N SER A 497 16.89 -22.57 -22.60
CA SER A 497 17.36 -22.93 -21.25
C SER A 497 16.18 -23.14 -20.29
N PRO A 498 16.37 -23.81 -19.14
CA PRO A 498 15.31 -24.06 -18.14
C PRO A 498 14.68 -22.76 -17.55
N THR A 499 15.35 -21.65 -17.60
CA THR A 499 14.87 -20.36 -17.11
C THR A 499 14.48 -19.37 -18.22
N SER A 500 14.62 -19.79 -19.51
CA SER A 500 14.17 -19.01 -20.65
C SER A 500 12.66 -19.04 -20.84
N THR A 501 12.12 -18.04 -21.46
CA THR A 501 10.70 -17.92 -21.81
C THR A 501 10.45 -18.07 -23.32
N ASP A 502 11.50 -18.29 -24.11
CA ASP A 502 11.53 -18.33 -25.57
C ASP A 502 10.98 -19.62 -26.20
N TRP A 503 9.86 -20.10 -25.67
CA TRP A 503 9.24 -21.34 -26.14
C TRP A 503 8.86 -21.27 -27.62
N GLN A 504 9.35 -22.24 -28.39
CA GLN A 504 8.98 -22.49 -29.78
C GLN A 504 7.98 -23.64 -29.83
N LEU A 505 6.74 -23.33 -30.16
CA LEU A 505 5.61 -24.27 -30.19
C LEU A 505 5.41 -24.81 -31.58
N THR A 506 5.09 -26.09 -31.69
CA THR A 506 4.79 -26.77 -32.92
C THR A 506 3.61 -27.74 -32.72
N GLN A 507 2.60 -27.63 -33.55
CA GLN A 507 1.51 -28.61 -33.57
C GLN A 507 1.97 -29.86 -34.33
N LEU A 508 1.71 -31.03 -33.77
CA LEU A 508 2.11 -32.33 -34.35
C LEU A 508 0.93 -33.08 -34.95
N SER A 509 -0.25 -33.02 -34.31
CA SER A 509 -1.48 -33.65 -34.77
C SER A 509 -2.72 -33.01 -34.16
N GLY A 510 -3.89 -33.40 -34.63
CA GLY A 510 -5.20 -32.92 -34.19
C GLY A 510 -5.72 -31.73 -35.00
N PRO A 511 -6.82 -31.06 -34.56
CA PRO A 511 -7.39 -29.94 -35.26
C PRO A 511 -6.39 -28.81 -35.41
N ALA A 512 -6.15 -28.29 -36.61
CA ALA A 512 -5.20 -27.20 -36.82
C ALA A 512 -5.59 -25.92 -35.99
N TRP A 513 -4.73 -25.47 -35.08
CA TRP A 513 -5.00 -24.38 -34.18
C TRP A 513 -5.08 -22.98 -34.85
N SER A 514 -4.48 -22.84 -36.05
CA SER A 514 -4.60 -21.65 -36.88
C SER A 514 -5.85 -21.62 -37.78
N ASN A 515 -6.60 -22.73 -37.91
CA ASN A 515 -7.77 -22.80 -38.76
C ASN A 515 -9.03 -22.36 -37.98
N LEU A 516 -9.59 -21.24 -38.36
CA LEU A 516 -10.77 -20.64 -37.72
C LEU A 516 -11.95 -21.61 -37.67
N ALA A 517 -12.14 -22.47 -38.70
CA ALA A 517 -13.24 -23.40 -38.75
C ALA A 517 -13.21 -24.49 -37.66
N ASN A 518 -12.06 -24.76 -37.06
CA ASN A 518 -11.94 -25.74 -35.99
C ASN A 518 -12.44 -25.22 -34.62
N TYR A 519 -12.69 -23.92 -34.50
CA TYR A 519 -13.19 -23.30 -33.27
C TYR A 519 -14.72 -23.33 -33.20
N ASN A 520 -15.31 -24.36 -33.75
CA ASN A 520 -16.70 -24.71 -33.50
C ASN A 520 -16.82 -25.49 -32.18
N ARG A 521 -18.03 -25.77 -31.75
CA ARG A 521 -18.27 -26.64 -30.61
C ARG A 521 -17.99 -28.09 -30.96
N VAL A 522 -16.74 -28.47 -30.87
CA VAL A 522 -16.32 -29.86 -30.96
C VAL A 522 -15.91 -30.33 -29.59
N ASP A 523 -16.32 -31.48 -29.14
CA ASP A 523 -15.98 -32.10 -27.88
C ASP A 523 -16.47 -31.36 -26.61
N ALA A 524 -17.57 -31.77 -26.13
CA ALA A 524 -18.08 -31.76 -24.75
C ALA A 524 -17.75 -30.59 -23.79
N ASN A 525 -17.03 -29.61 -24.24
CA ASN A 525 -16.76 -28.46 -23.37
C ASN A 525 -17.23 -27.15 -23.98
N PRO A 526 -18.30 -26.67 -23.42
CA PRO A 526 -19.00 -25.53 -23.97
C PRO A 526 -18.14 -24.28 -23.95
N ASN A 527 -18.32 -23.43 -24.93
CA ASN A 527 -17.87 -22.05 -24.94
C ASN A 527 -18.55 -21.34 -23.80
N ASN A 528 -17.93 -21.36 -22.64
CA ASN A 528 -18.43 -20.66 -21.47
C ASN A 528 -18.19 -19.17 -21.62
N ILE A 529 -19.26 -18.43 -21.41
CA ILE A 529 -19.25 -16.98 -21.43
C ILE A 529 -19.61 -16.51 -20.03
N GLY A 530 -18.84 -15.61 -19.50
CA GLY A 530 -19.02 -15.08 -18.15
C GLY A 530 -19.07 -13.57 -18.11
N THR A 531 -19.88 -13.06 -17.21
CA THR A 531 -19.85 -11.67 -16.80
C THR A 531 -19.46 -11.55 -15.34
N VAL A 532 -18.77 -10.48 -15.02
CA VAL A 532 -18.45 -10.12 -13.63
C VAL A 532 -19.13 -8.80 -13.32
N ASP A 533 -20.11 -8.86 -12.42
CA ASP A 533 -20.68 -7.67 -11.82
C ASP A 533 -20.62 -7.90 -10.30
N ARG A 534 -19.66 -7.25 -9.69
CA ARG A 534 -19.42 -7.36 -8.25
C ARG A 534 -18.99 -6.03 -7.69
N SER A 535 -19.34 -5.78 -6.45
CA SER A 535 -18.93 -4.59 -5.73
C SER A 535 -18.43 -4.93 -4.32
N GLY A 536 -17.48 -4.17 -3.85
CA GLY A 536 -17.02 -4.18 -2.47
C GLY A 536 -17.05 -2.77 -1.90
N THR A 537 -17.59 -2.61 -0.70
CA THR A 537 -17.61 -1.35 0.01
C THR A 537 -16.96 -1.51 1.37
N SER A 538 -16.03 -0.62 1.69
CA SER A 538 -15.47 -0.47 3.03
C SER A 538 -15.77 0.93 3.54
N GLN A 539 -16.19 1.03 4.80
CA GLN A 539 -16.41 2.32 5.47
C GLN A 539 -15.70 2.32 6.81
N VAL A 540 -15.11 3.45 7.14
CA VAL A 540 -14.44 3.67 8.43
C VAL A 540 -14.98 4.95 9.04
N PHE A 541 -15.53 4.85 10.23
CA PHE A 541 -15.90 5.99 11.08
C PHE A 541 -14.91 6.05 12.25
N LEU A 542 -14.43 7.23 12.53
CA LEU A 542 -13.48 7.50 13.61
C LEU A 542 -13.97 8.68 14.44
N GLY A 543 -13.86 8.59 15.77
CA GLY A 543 -13.99 9.70 16.69
C GLY A 543 -12.91 9.62 17.77
N TYR A 544 -12.31 10.72 18.14
CA TYR A 544 -11.33 10.76 19.21
C TYR A 544 -11.31 12.10 19.95
N LEU A 545 -10.89 12.04 21.20
CA LEU A 545 -10.62 13.19 22.06
C LEU A 545 -9.27 12.97 22.74
N ASP A 546 -8.34 13.89 22.54
CA ASP A 546 -7.03 13.88 23.16
C ASP A 546 -6.84 15.14 24.01
N ALA A 547 -6.28 14.98 25.21
CA ALA A 547 -5.86 16.04 26.10
C ALA A 547 -4.36 15.89 26.39
N LYS A 548 -3.61 16.98 26.22
CA LYS A 548 -2.18 17.05 26.50
C LYS A 548 -1.91 18.22 27.44
N ARG A 549 -1.15 17.98 28.52
CA ARG A 549 -0.81 19.02 29.50
C ARG A 549 0.66 18.94 29.89
N ALA A 550 1.32 20.06 29.83
CA ALA A 550 2.68 20.21 30.33
C ALA A 550 2.64 20.55 31.83
N LEU A 551 3.41 19.83 32.63
CA LEU A 551 3.48 19.92 34.06
C LEU A 551 4.94 20.00 34.51
N LEU A 552 5.19 20.52 35.70
CA LEU A 552 6.47 20.38 36.39
C LEU A 552 6.25 19.41 37.56
N ALA A 553 6.84 18.23 37.48
CA ALA A 553 6.73 17.20 38.51
C ALA A 553 8.12 16.85 39.03
N ALA A 554 8.36 17.02 40.34
CA ALA A 554 9.67 16.79 40.96
C ALA A 554 10.83 17.55 40.28
N GLY A 555 10.58 18.77 39.82
CA GLY A 555 11.57 19.57 39.09
C GLY A 555 11.83 19.14 37.62
N LEU A 556 11.13 18.13 37.12
CA LEU A 556 11.25 17.70 35.74
C LEU A 556 10.06 18.17 34.89
N PRO A 557 10.31 18.59 33.63
CA PRO A 557 9.24 18.90 32.71
C PRO A 557 8.58 17.58 32.25
N VAL A 558 7.35 17.35 32.68
CA VAL A 558 6.54 16.17 32.29
C VAL A 558 5.37 16.63 31.46
N THR A 559 5.18 15.99 30.32
CA THR A 559 3.97 16.12 29.52
C THR A 559 3.12 14.86 29.66
N VAL A 560 1.91 15.04 30.15
CA VAL A 560 0.90 13.96 30.23
C VAL A 560 -0.05 14.11 29.06
N GLN A 561 -0.25 13.04 28.33
CA GLN A 561 -1.24 12.95 27.26
C GLN A 561 -2.19 11.79 27.55
N ALA A 562 -3.49 12.03 27.44
CA ALA A 562 -4.49 10.98 27.57
C ALA A 562 -5.57 11.17 26.49
N GLY A 563 -6.18 10.09 26.06
CA GLY A 563 -7.23 10.19 25.07
C GLY A 563 -8.10 8.97 24.99
N VAL A 564 -9.22 9.15 24.32
CA VAL A 564 -10.18 8.11 23.97
C VAL A 564 -10.42 8.12 22.46
N LYS A 565 -10.59 6.93 21.88
CA LYS A 565 -10.79 6.76 20.46
C LYS A 565 -11.79 5.64 20.19
N THR A 566 -12.70 5.85 19.27
CA THR A 566 -13.59 4.81 18.76
C THR A 566 -13.46 4.72 17.23
N ARG A 567 -13.39 3.53 16.71
CA ARG A 567 -13.35 3.26 15.29
C ARG A 567 -14.34 2.16 14.93
N LEU A 568 -15.22 2.45 14.00
CA LEU A 568 -16.15 1.50 13.41
C LEU A 568 -15.75 1.26 11.96
N THR A 569 -15.46 0.02 11.60
CA THR A 569 -15.17 -0.40 10.22
C THR A 569 -16.28 -1.35 9.77
N THR A 570 -16.86 -1.08 8.60
CA THR A 570 -17.76 -2.00 7.92
C THR A 570 -17.14 -2.43 6.60
N TYR A 571 -17.35 -3.67 6.24
CA TYR A 571 -16.93 -4.25 4.98
C TYR A 571 -18.06 -5.09 4.41
N ASP A 572 -18.42 -4.81 3.15
CA ASP A 572 -19.47 -5.52 2.42
C ASP A 572 -18.95 -5.92 1.04
N LEU A 573 -19.14 -7.18 0.67
CA LEU A 573 -18.83 -7.73 -0.64
C LEU A 573 -20.09 -8.30 -1.26
N ASN A 574 -20.47 -7.79 -2.44
CA ASN A 574 -21.59 -8.24 -3.24
C ASN A 574 -21.11 -8.80 -4.59
N ARG A 575 -21.65 -9.96 -4.98
CA ARG A 575 -21.36 -10.63 -6.25
C ARG A 575 -22.62 -11.08 -6.98
N THR A 576 -23.76 -10.46 -6.71
CA THR A 576 -25.06 -10.86 -7.26
C THR A 576 -25.16 -10.74 -8.76
N GLY A 577 -24.35 -9.92 -9.42
CA GLY A 577 -24.36 -9.73 -10.87
C GLY A 577 -23.42 -10.68 -11.64
N THR A 578 -22.62 -11.51 -10.94
CA THR A 578 -21.78 -12.48 -11.62
C THR A 578 -22.61 -13.61 -12.21
N ARG A 579 -22.56 -13.78 -13.52
CA ARG A 579 -23.35 -14.77 -14.28
C ARG A 579 -22.49 -15.49 -15.30
N SER A 580 -22.91 -16.69 -15.67
CA SER A 580 -22.29 -17.46 -16.74
C SER A 580 -23.33 -18.17 -17.59
N TRP A 581 -22.97 -18.34 -18.84
CA TRP A 581 -23.79 -19.03 -19.84
C TRP A 581 -22.93 -19.97 -20.64
N THR A 582 -23.59 -20.96 -21.24
CA THR A 582 -23.01 -21.84 -22.27
C THR A 582 -23.61 -21.45 -23.61
N TYR A 583 -22.78 -21.13 -24.58
CA TYR A 583 -23.24 -20.93 -25.96
C TYR A 583 -23.59 -22.27 -26.59
N VAL A 584 -24.81 -22.41 -27.15
CA VAL A 584 -25.31 -23.63 -27.75
C VAL A 584 -25.60 -23.51 -29.24
N GLY A 585 -25.56 -22.31 -29.81
CA GLY A 585 -25.84 -22.04 -31.23
C GLY A 585 -27.32 -22.04 -31.58
N ALA A 586 -27.64 -21.68 -32.82
CA ALA A 586 -29.00 -21.59 -33.32
C ALA A 586 -29.67 -22.98 -33.44
N ALA A 587 -28.90 -24.02 -33.79
CA ALA A 587 -29.35 -25.40 -33.87
C ALA A 587 -29.03 -26.21 -32.62
N GLY A 588 -28.55 -25.57 -31.55
CA GLY A 588 -28.13 -26.22 -30.30
C GLY A 588 -26.77 -26.89 -30.36
N ASP A 589 -25.99 -26.72 -31.42
CA ASP A 589 -24.79 -27.52 -31.62
C ASP A 589 -23.49 -26.76 -31.94
N GLN A 590 -23.53 -25.56 -32.50
CA GLN A 590 -22.27 -24.97 -32.97
C GLN A 590 -22.19 -23.44 -32.91
N LEU A 591 -21.04 -22.98 -32.43
CA LEU A 591 -20.59 -21.59 -32.57
C LEU A 591 -20.19 -21.35 -34.04
N ASN A 592 -20.64 -20.25 -34.63
CA ASN A 592 -20.07 -19.77 -35.91
C ASN A 592 -18.77 -19.01 -35.63
N PRO A 593 -17.59 -19.58 -35.90
CA PRO A 593 -16.33 -18.96 -35.54
C PRO A 593 -16.13 -17.61 -36.25
N SER A 594 -16.60 -17.47 -37.48
CA SER A 594 -16.43 -16.21 -38.24
C SER A 594 -17.19 -15.03 -37.65
N THR A 595 -18.22 -15.30 -36.84
CA THR A 595 -19.01 -14.26 -36.21
C THR A 595 -18.41 -13.77 -34.90
N VAL A 596 -17.76 -14.67 -34.14
CA VAL A 596 -17.37 -14.40 -32.73
C VAL A 596 -15.87 -14.58 -32.48
N MET A 597 -15.10 -14.91 -33.48
CA MET A 597 -13.65 -15.00 -33.41
C MET A 597 -13.00 -13.91 -34.25
N ILE A 598 -11.87 -13.41 -33.83
CA ILE A 598 -11.03 -12.49 -34.58
C ILE A 598 -9.83 -13.28 -35.10
N ALA A 599 -9.58 -13.20 -36.41
CA ALA A 599 -8.29 -13.63 -36.95
C ALA A 599 -7.17 -12.79 -36.32
N HIS A 600 -6.01 -13.42 -36.15
CA HIS A 600 -4.84 -12.73 -35.58
C HIS A 600 -4.32 -11.65 -36.55
N THR A 601 -4.85 -10.44 -36.47
CA THR A 601 -4.54 -9.33 -37.38
C THR A 601 -3.99 -8.10 -36.70
N TYR A 602 -3.98 -8.07 -35.36
CA TYR A 602 -3.51 -6.90 -34.64
C TYR A 602 -1.98 -6.90 -34.48
N PRO A 603 -1.27 -5.84 -34.94
CA PRO A 603 0.14 -5.67 -34.63
C PRO A 603 0.35 -5.61 -33.11
N GLY A 604 1.35 -6.33 -32.62
CA GLY A 604 1.70 -6.34 -31.20
C GLY A 604 0.88 -7.32 -30.34
N LEU A 605 -0.10 -8.00 -30.91
CA LEU A 605 -0.80 -9.06 -30.19
C LEU A 605 0.16 -10.26 -30.03
N PHE A 606 0.40 -10.69 -28.78
CA PHE A 606 1.41 -11.71 -28.48
C PHE A 606 2.78 -11.41 -29.11
N ASP A 607 3.19 -10.14 -29.06
CA ASP A 607 4.52 -9.69 -29.47
C ASP A 607 5.58 -10.53 -28.75
N PRO A 608 6.60 -11.06 -29.48
CA PRO A 608 7.59 -11.99 -28.92
C PRO A 608 8.61 -11.32 -27.98
N LYS A 609 8.12 -10.53 -27.02
CA LYS A 609 8.93 -9.91 -25.97
C LYS A 609 9.69 -10.94 -25.13
N GLN A 610 9.19 -12.16 -25.14
CA GLN A 610 9.78 -13.30 -24.42
C GLN A 610 10.56 -14.24 -25.36
N GLY A 611 10.64 -13.91 -26.64
CA GLY A 611 11.35 -14.71 -27.66
C GLY A 611 10.57 -15.94 -28.13
N ASP A 612 9.28 -16.08 -27.77
CA ASP A 612 8.41 -17.14 -28.25
C ASP A 612 7.93 -16.93 -29.71
N ASN A 613 7.31 -17.94 -30.29
CA ASN A 613 6.81 -17.89 -31.67
C ASN A 613 5.30 -17.71 -31.81
N LEU A 614 4.60 -17.29 -30.77
CA LEU A 614 3.13 -17.20 -30.75
C LEU A 614 2.58 -16.29 -31.85
N ALA A 615 3.23 -15.15 -32.08
CA ALA A 615 2.82 -14.22 -33.12
C ALA A 615 2.81 -14.86 -34.52
N ALA A 616 3.73 -15.78 -34.80
CA ALA A 616 3.83 -16.49 -36.08
C ALA A 616 2.80 -17.61 -36.25
N LEU A 617 2.14 -18.04 -35.17
CA LEU A 617 1.16 -19.13 -35.21
C LEU A 617 -0.21 -18.69 -35.75
N ASN A 618 -0.46 -17.39 -35.91
CA ASN A 618 -1.71 -16.81 -36.41
C ASN A 618 -2.98 -17.42 -35.75
N LEU A 619 -2.97 -17.46 -34.41
CA LEU A 619 -4.04 -18.05 -33.64
C LEU A 619 -5.29 -17.15 -33.64
N PRO A 620 -6.47 -17.63 -34.05
CA PRO A 620 -7.71 -16.87 -33.91
C PRO A 620 -8.03 -16.70 -32.42
N ILE A 621 -8.64 -15.58 -32.03
CA ILE A 621 -9.03 -15.31 -30.64
C ILE A 621 -10.53 -14.97 -30.55
N PRO A 622 -11.22 -15.28 -29.43
CA PRO A 622 -12.59 -14.87 -29.18
C PRO A 622 -12.76 -13.37 -29.18
N ASN A 623 -13.87 -12.90 -29.76
CA ASN A 623 -14.28 -11.50 -29.72
C ASN A 623 -15.40 -11.30 -28.70
N THR A 624 -15.08 -10.73 -27.54
CA THR A 624 -16.02 -10.58 -26.42
C THR A 624 -17.12 -9.56 -26.72
N THR A 625 -16.85 -8.56 -27.55
CA THR A 625 -17.86 -7.59 -28.03
C THR A 625 -18.86 -8.28 -28.97
N ALA A 626 -18.38 -8.98 -30.00
CA ALA A 626 -19.27 -9.71 -30.92
C ALA A 626 -20.10 -10.78 -30.20
N MET A 627 -19.52 -11.44 -29.19
CA MET A 627 -20.23 -12.36 -28.32
C MET A 627 -21.38 -11.69 -27.53
N LEU A 628 -21.14 -10.49 -27.00
CA LEU A 628 -22.16 -9.75 -26.29
C LEU A 628 -23.27 -9.26 -27.23
N ASP A 629 -22.93 -8.83 -28.45
CA ASP A 629 -23.89 -8.41 -29.45
C ASP A 629 -24.75 -9.57 -29.92
N LEU A 630 -24.16 -10.75 -30.10
CA LEU A 630 -24.88 -11.98 -30.38
C LEU A 630 -25.81 -12.38 -29.23
N PHE A 631 -25.34 -12.27 -27.99
CA PHE A 631 -26.16 -12.54 -26.78
C PHE A 631 -27.38 -11.59 -26.72
N ARG A 632 -27.19 -10.31 -27.04
CA ARG A 632 -28.29 -9.32 -27.06
C ARG A 632 -29.30 -9.55 -28.18
N SER A 633 -28.80 -9.88 -29.35
CA SER A 633 -29.65 -10.08 -30.55
C SER A 633 -30.32 -11.46 -30.59
N GLN A 634 -29.66 -12.51 -30.07
CA GLN A 634 -30.11 -13.90 -30.14
C GLN A 634 -29.89 -14.64 -28.81
N PRO A 635 -30.56 -14.22 -27.72
CA PRO A 635 -30.32 -14.78 -26.39
C PRO A 635 -30.68 -16.27 -26.28
N SER A 636 -31.57 -16.78 -27.16
CA SER A 636 -31.92 -18.20 -27.19
C SER A 636 -30.77 -19.14 -27.53
N GLN A 637 -29.71 -18.61 -28.13
CA GLN A 637 -28.50 -19.39 -28.40
C GLN A 637 -27.59 -19.59 -27.18
N PHE A 638 -27.99 -19.09 -26.00
CA PHE A 638 -27.23 -19.16 -24.77
C PHE A 638 -28.04 -19.80 -23.66
N VAL A 639 -27.49 -20.82 -23.03
CA VAL A 639 -28.11 -21.49 -21.88
C VAL A 639 -27.42 -21.00 -20.60
N GLU A 640 -28.22 -20.50 -19.69
CA GLU A 640 -27.73 -20.00 -18.40
C GLU A 640 -27.27 -21.16 -17.50
N ASN A 641 -26.12 -21.04 -16.87
CA ASN A 641 -25.62 -21.95 -15.84
C ASN A 641 -26.29 -21.68 -14.51
N THR A 642 -27.60 -22.00 -14.44
CA THR A 642 -28.50 -21.59 -13.33
C THR A 642 -27.98 -22.01 -11.97
N TYR A 643 -27.47 -23.23 -11.83
CA TYR A 643 -26.91 -23.73 -10.56
C TYR A 643 -25.72 -22.90 -10.08
N ASN A 644 -24.72 -22.68 -10.93
CA ASN A 644 -23.53 -21.93 -10.58
C ASN A 644 -23.85 -20.46 -10.32
N ASN A 645 -24.71 -19.86 -11.14
CA ASN A 645 -25.14 -18.48 -10.95
C ASN A 645 -25.88 -18.31 -9.62
N PHE A 646 -26.78 -19.23 -9.29
CA PHE A 646 -27.50 -19.25 -8.03
C PHE A 646 -26.56 -19.45 -6.84
N LEU A 647 -25.61 -20.36 -6.93
CA LEU A 647 -24.60 -20.61 -5.91
C LEU A 647 -23.81 -19.31 -5.63
N ILE A 648 -23.25 -18.68 -6.68
CA ILE A 648 -22.45 -17.46 -6.54
C ILE A 648 -23.27 -16.33 -5.91
N GLU A 649 -24.46 -16.09 -6.41
CA GLU A 649 -25.36 -15.04 -5.93
C GLU A 649 -25.66 -15.19 -4.44
N ARG A 650 -25.99 -16.40 -4.00
CA ARG A 650 -26.48 -16.66 -2.64
C ARG A 650 -25.38 -16.84 -1.61
N THR A 651 -24.24 -17.39 -1.99
CA THR A 651 -23.22 -17.84 -1.03
C THR A 651 -22.00 -16.92 -0.91
N THR A 652 -21.65 -16.16 -1.95
CA THR A 652 -20.38 -15.44 -1.99
C THR A 652 -20.39 -14.04 -1.37
N GLY A 653 -21.57 -13.44 -1.17
CA GLY A 653 -21.68 -12.12 -0.50
C GLY A 653 -21.26 -12.21 0.97
N ARG A 654 -20.58 -11.18 1.47
CA ARG A 654 -20.04 -11.13 2.85
C ARG A 654 -20.27 -9.76 3.45
N ALA A 655 -20.55 -9.71 4.76
CA ALA A 655 -20.66 -8.48 5.50
C ALA A 655 -20.02 -8.64 6.87
N ILE A 656 -19.14 -7.71 7.23
CA ILE A 656 -18.48 -7.67 8.53
C ILE A 656 -18.53 -6.26 9.08
N LYS A 657 -18.75 -6.18 10.39
CA LYS A 657 -18.67 -4.97 11.18
C LYS A 657 -17.67 -5.19 12.32
N GLU A 658 -16.71 -4.29 12.44
CA GLU A 658 -15.72 -4.29 13.51
C GLU A 658 -15.70 -2.95 14.20
N GLN A 659 -15.86 -2.94 15.52
CA GLN A 659 -15.72 -1.77 16.36
C GLN A 659 -14.53 -1.93 17.28
N VAL A 660 -13.67 -0.92 17.34
CA VAL A 660 -12.52 -0.83 18.25
C VAL A 660 -12.68 0.42 19.10
N ASP A 661 -12.83 0.23 20.39
CA ASP A 661 -12.88 1.29 21.41
C ASP A 661 -11.55 1.28 22.17
N ALA A 662 -10.92 2.42 22.33
CA ALA A 662 -9.61 2.56 22.94
C ALA A 662 -9.55 3.72 23.93
N ALA A 663 -8.74 3.54 24.98
CA ALA A 663 -8.33 4.60 25.89
C ALA A 663 -6.83 4.46 26.15
N TYR A 664 -6.14 5.58 26.34
CA TYR A 664 -4.71 5.57 26.60
C TYR A 664 -4.27 6.70 27.53
N VAL A 665 -3.12 6.49 28.15
CA VAL A 665 -2.36 7.52 28.84
C VAL A 665 -0.88 7.37 28.48
N GLU A 666 -0.20 8.51 28.29
CA GLU A 666 1.19 8.58 27.89
C GLU A 666 1.90 9.69 28.67
N PHE A 667 3.10 9.40 29.13
CA PHE A 667 3.97 10.31 29.89
C PHE A 667 5.25 10.55 29.09
N ASN A 668 5.58 11.79 28.84
CA ASN A 668 6.79 12.22 28.18
C ASN A 668 7.58 13.15 29.10
N THR A 669 8.88 12.89 29.28
CA THR A 669 9.74 13.75 30.09
C THR A 669 11.13 13.88 29.50
N ARG A 670 11.83 14.92 29.92
CA ARG A 670 13.24 15.09 29.62
C ARG A 670 14.02 15.25 30.94
N TRP A 671 15.04 14.39 31.08
CA TRP A 671 15.99 14.47 32.17
C TRP A 671 17.40 14.61 31.57
N ARG A 672 17.99 15.79 31.69
CA ARG A 672 19.26 16.13 31.02
C ARG A 672 19.19 15.85 29.51
N ASP A 673 20.05 14.95 29.02
CA ASP A 673 20.14 14.60 27.61
C ASP A 673 19.27 13.38 27.21
N VAL A 674 18.49 12.85 28.16
CA VAL A 674 17.60 11.72 27.94
C VAL A 674 16.16 12.21 27.85
N ARG A 675 15.46 11.84 26.78
CA ARG A 675 14.01 11.97 26.65
C ARG A 675 13.38 10.61 26.85
N LEU A 676 12.37 10.52 27.68
CA LEU A 676 11.66 9.29 28.01
C LEU A 676 10.19 9.39 27.59
N ASN A 677 9.66 8.30 27.11
CA ASN A 677 8.25 8.09 26.82
C ASN A 677 7.81 6.78 27.46
N LEU A 678 6.67 6.80 28.15
CA LEU A 678 6.01 5.62 28.73
C LEU A 678 4.51 5.77 28.52
N GLY A 679 3.83 4.69 28.15
CA GLY A 679 2.40 4.75 27.98
C GLY A 679 1.73 3.38 28.01
N VAL A 680 0.44 3.40 28.27
CA VAL A 680 -0.45 2.24 28.23
C VAL A 680 -1.69 2.59 27.40
N ARG A 681 -2.11 1.64 26.62
CA ARG A 681 -3.31 1.70 25.81
C ARG A 681 -4.14 0.44 26.04
N ARG A 682 -5.43 0.61 26.28
CA ARG A 682 -6.41 -0.48 26.32
C ARG A 682 -7.27 -0.41 25.06
N GLU A 683 -7.44 -1.55 24.38
CA GLU A 683 -8.37 -1.66 23.26
C GLU A 683 -9.38 -2.79 23.50
N ARG A 684 -10.63 -2.50 23.20
CA ARG A 684 -11.71 -3.47 23.14
C ARG A 684 -12.18 -3.57 21.69
N THR A 685 -12.11 -4.78 21.13
CA THR A 685 -12.58 -5.09 19.78
C THR A 685 -13.87 -5.89 19.85
N ARG A 686 -14.86 -5.51 19.06
CA ARG A 686 -16.11 -6.25 18.87
C ARG A 686 -16.32 -6.46 17.36
N THR A 687 -16.63 -7.69 16.98
CA THR A 687 -16.85 -8.06 15.58
C THR A 687 -18.23 -8.67 15.41
N VAL A 688 -18.87 -8.39 14.28
CA VAL A 688 -20.11 -9.04 13.86
C VAL A 688 -19.96 -9.46 12.42
N GLY A 689 -19.89 -10.76 12.16
CA GLY A 689 -19.83 -11.34 10.82
C GLY A 689 -21.21 -11.94 10.46
N ARG A 690 -21.69 -11.68 9.24
CA ARG A 690 -22.87 -12.35 8.69
C ARG A 690 -22.42 -13.59 7.94
N THR A 691 -22.83 -14.75 8.43
CA THR A 691 -22.43 -16.06 7.90
C THR A 691 -23.62 -17.00 7.75
N PHE A 692 -23.40 -18.16 7.15
CA PHE A 692 -24.39 -19.23 7.01
C PHE A 692 -24.10 -20.35 8.01
N ASP A 693 -25.12 -21.04 8.43
CA ASP A 693 -25.02 -22.38 9.04
C ASP A 693 -25.04 -23.40 7.89
N ILE A 694 -23.88 -23.98 7.60
CA ILE A 694 -23.69 -24.84 6.43
C ILE A 694 -23.63 -26.29 6.90
N LEU A 695 -24.56 -27.12 6.40
CA LEU A 695 -24.52 -28.55 6.63
C LEU A 695 -23.43 -29.22 5.76
N PRO A 696 -22.69 -30.17 6.31
CA PRO A 696 -21.80 -31.03 5.52
C PRO A 696 -22.53 -31.72 4.37
N ALA A 697 -21.93 -31.77 3.20
CA ALA A 697 -22.53 -32.38 2.02
C ALA A 697 -23.01 -33.84 2.24
N PRO A 698 -22.31 -34.70 3.01
CA PRO A 698 -22.80 -36.06 3.32
C PRO A 698 -24.17 -36.08 4.01
N LEU A 699 -24.39 -35.17 4.95
CA LEU A 699 -25.69 -35.08 5.67
C LEU A 699 -26.80 -34.63 4.72
N VAL A 700 -26.50 -33.78 3.74
CA VAL A 700 -27.46 -33.36 2.72
C VAL A 700 -27.83 -34.50 1.79
N ARG A 701 -26.82 -35.30 1.38
CA ARG A 701 -27.06 -36.51 0.59
C ARG A 701 -27.86 -37.58 1.37
N ALA A 702 -27.53 -37.79 2.64
CA ALA A 702 -28.28 -38.70 3.52
C ALA A 702 -29.75 -38.27 3.70
N ALA A 703 -30.04 -36.97 3.60
CA ALA A 703 -31.40 -36.45 3.60
C ALA A 703 -32.12 -36.59 2.23
N GLY A 704 -31.50 -37.28 1.25
CA GLY A 704 -32.11 -37.58 -0.05
C GLY A 704 -31.94 -36.51 -1.14
N TYR A 705 -31.12 -35.47 -0.93
CA TYR A 705 -30.92 -34.43 -1.96
C TYR A 705 -29.83 -34.81 -2.94
N THR A 706 -30.05 -34.55 -4.22
CA THR A 706 -29.10 -34.83 -5.30
C THR A 706 -28.05 -33.66 -5.36
N PRO A 707 -26.74 -33.96 -5.34
CA PRO A 707 -25.69 -32.99 -5.53
C PRO A 707 -25.86 -32.15 -6.81
N ASN A 708 -25.29 -30.93 -6.80
CA ASN A 708 -25.32 -29.97 -7.92
C ASN A 708 -26.73 -29.54 -8.34
N THR A 709 -27.69 -29.53 -7.41
CA THR A 709 -29.05 -29.05 -7.63
C THR A 709 -29.37 -27.88 -6.68
N ILE A 710 -30.29 -27.00 -7.08
CA ILE A 710 -30.72 -25.89 -6.25
C ILE A 710 -31.36 -26.37 -4.93
N PRO A 711 -32.21 -27.43 -4.91
CA PRO A 711 -32.72 -27.99 -3.66
C PRO A 711 -31.63 -28.48 -2.71
N PHE A 712 -30.56 -29.11 -3.23
CA PHE A 712 -29.41 -29.49 -2.44
C PHE A 712 -28.76 -28.28 -1.74
N LEU A 713 -28.51 -27.19 -2.51
CA LEU A 713 -27.97 -25.95 -1.94
C LEU A 713 -28.89 -25.32 -0.91
N ALA A 714 -30.18 -25.26 -1.21
CA ALA A 714 -31.14 -24.67 -0.28
C ALA A 714 -31.15 -25.40 1.06
N TYR A 715 -31.12 -26.75 1.04
CA TYR A 715 -31.04 -27.53 2.26
C TYR A 715 -29.70 -27.39 2.97
N GLN A 716 -28.59 -27.44 2.22
CA GLN A 716 -27.23 -27.27 2.73
C GLN A 716 -27.03 -25.94 3.46
N TYR A 717 -27.52 -24.87 2.90
CA TYR A 717 -27.40 -23.51 3.43
C TYR A 717 -28.62 -23.07 4.27
N ARG A 718 -29.45 -24.00 4.78
CA ARG A 718 -30.60 -23.72 5.62
C ARG A 718 -31.50 -22.62 5.01
N ASN A 719 -31.87 -22.80 3.75
CA ASN A 719 -32.64 -21.83 2.93
C ASN A 719 -31.99 -20.45 2.84
N PHE A 720 -30.65 -20.38 2.88
CA PHE A 720 -29.86 -19.17 2.77
C PHE A 720 -30.13 -18.12 3.85
N VAL A 721 -30.60 -18.57 5.02
CA VAL A 721 -30.75 -17.69 6.16
C VAL A 721 -29.36 -17.39 6.75
N ARG A 722 -29.02 -16.10 6.79
CA ARG A 722 -27.77 -15.63 7.41
C ARG A 722 -28.01 -15.23 8.86
N PHE A 723 -27.16 -15.64 9.74
CA PHE A 723 -27.13 -15.23 11.12
C PHE A 723 -25.90 -14.38 11.44
N ASN A 724 -26.00 -13.60 12.53
CA ASN A 724 -24.89 -12.81 13.02
C ASN A 724 -24.03 -13.66 13.96
N LYS A 725 -22.76 -13.80 13.65
CA LYS A 725 -21.76 -14.35 14.56
C LYS A 725 -21.03 -13.21 15.24
N TYR A 726 -21.06 -13.20 16.56
CA TYR A 726 -20.43 -12.19 17.39
C TYR A 726 -19.08 -12.69 17.87
N GLY A 727 -18.08 -11.82 17.87
CA GLY A 727 -16.77 -12.04 18.43
C GLY A 727 -16.26 -10.80 19.15
N GLY A 728 -15.29 -10.98 20.02
CA GLY A 728 -14.67 -9.83 20.69
C GLY A 728 -13.53 -10.24 21.60
N TYR A 729 -12.66 -9.29 21.89
CA TYR A 729 -11.52 -9.43 22.79
C TYR A 729 -11.05 -8.06 23.29
N GLU A 730 -10.34 -8.08 24.41
CA GLU A 730 -9.74 -6.91 25.04
C GLU A 730 -8.26 -7.17 25.27
N HIS A 731 -7.43 -6.13 25.05
CA HIS A 731 -5.99 -6.20 25.30
C HIS A 731 -5.46 -4.88 25.83
N ASP A 732 -4.48 -4.98 26.71
CA ASP A 732 -3.65 -3.85 27.16
C ASP A 732 -2.32 -3.89 26.41
N PHE A 733 -1.86 -2.71 25.95
CA PHE A 733 -0.63 -2.54 25.17
C PHE A 733 0.27 -1.55 25.89
N LEU A 734 1.42 -2.03 26.31
CA LEU A 734 2.47 -1.20 26.89
C LEU A 734 3.37 -0.67 25.79
N SER A 735 3.81 0.58 25.94
CA SER A 735 4.82 1.19 25.08
C SER A 735 5.79 2.02 25.90
N GLY A 736 7.05 2.03 25.50
CA GLY A 736 8.06 2.83 26.13
C GLY A 736 9.25 3.09 25.23
N GLY A 737 9.92 4.23 25.42
CA GLY A 737 11.09 4.60 24.66
C GLY A 737 12.01 5.53 25.44
N ALA A 738 13.29 5.45 25.12
CA ALA A 738 14.32 6.34 25.62
C ALA A 738 15.16 6.86 24.43
N LYS A 739 15.39 8.16 24.40
CA LYS A 739 16.22 8.82 23.39
C LYS A 739 17.31 9.62 24.11
N TYR A 740 18.53 9.16 23.99
CA TYR A 740 19.71 9.71 24.67
C TYR A 740 20.61 10.42 23.66
N SER A 741 20.82 11.71 23.84
CA SER A 741 21.76 12.53 23.07
C SER A 741 23.16 12.33 23.65
N LEU A 742 23.90 11.33 23.12
CA LEU A 742 25.30 11.05 23.50
C LEU A 742 26.22 12.22 23.16
N ALA A 743 25.95 12.88 22.06
CA ALA A 743 26.56 14.11 21.59
C ALA A 743 25.50 14.93 20.84
N ARG A 744 25.83 16.14 20.44
CA ARG A 744 24.92 17.06 19.73
C ARG A 744 24.34 16.44 18.45
N ASN A 745 25.13 15.59 17.80
CA ASN A 745 24.82 14.95 16.54
C ASN A 745 24.76 13.42 16.63
N LEU A 746 24.91 12.82 17.81
CA LEU A 746 24.88 11.38 18.03
C LEU A 746 23.79 11.01 19.04
N VAL A 747 22.84 10.23 18.62
CA VAL A 747 21.66 9.86 19.40
C VAL A 747 21.53 8.35 19.46
N LEU A 748 21.40 7.82 20.67
CA LEU A 748 20.94 6.44 20.92
C LEU A 748 19.45 6.45 21.21
N GLN A 749 18.70 5.59 20.53
CA GLN A 749 17.26 5.43 20.76
C GLN A 749 16.93 3.96 21.03
N LEU A 750 16.18 3.73 22.09
CA LEU A 750 15.63 2.43 22.49
C LEU A 750 14.13 2.55 22.53
N SER A 751 13.40 1.52 22.09
CA SER A 751 11.95 1.50 22.14
C SER A 751 11.45 0.07 22.29
N ALA A 752 10.37 -0.08 23.07
CA ALA A 752 9.62 -1.32 23.20
C ALA A 752 8.14 -1.02 23.09
N ASN A 753 7.40 -1.82 22.36
CA ASN A 753 5.94 -1.69 22.28
C ASN A 753 5.27 -3.05 22.06
N GLN A 754 4.04 -3.15 22.55
CA GLN A 754 3.13 -4.23 22.25
C GLN A 754 2.18 -3.84 21.14
N SER A 755 1.73 -4.82 20.33
CA SER A 755 0.81 -4.60 19.23
C SER A 755 -0.02 -5.86 18.92
N ILE A 756 -1.03 -5.71 18.05
CA ILE A 756 -1.96 -6.76 17.70
C ILE A 756 -2.10 -6.88 16.18
N GLY A 757 -2.09 -8.11 15.68
CA GLY A 757 -2.47 -8.48 14.32
C GLY A 757 -3.87 -9.10 14.33
N ARG A 758 -4.87 -8.40 13.79
CA ARG A 758 -6.24 -8.93 13.72
C ARG A 758 -6.39 -9.91 12.57
N PRO A 759 -7.16 -11.01 12.73
CA PRO A 759 -7.43 -11.94 11.63
C PRO A 759 -8.09 -11.24 10.44
N ASP A 760 -7.75 -11.66 9.23
CA ASP A 760 -8.40 -11.16 8.02
C ASP A 760 -9.90 -11.45 8.03
N TYR A 761 -10.68 -10.57 7.43
CA TYR A 761 -12.14 -10.68 7.40
C TYR A 761 -12.64 -11.96 6.73
N ASN A 762 -11.93 -12.45 5.71
CA ASN A 762 -12.25 -13.71 5.06
C ASN A 762 -12.11 -14.92 5.98
N ASN A 763 -11.13 -14.89 6.88
CA ASN A 763 -10.92 -15.98 7.82
C ASN A 763 -12.02 -16.04 8.89
N LEU A 764 -12.65 -14.88 9.20
CA LEU A 764 -13.71 -14.78 10.20
C LEU A 764 -15.11 -15.07 9.63
N ALA A 765 -15.38 -14.69 8.37
CA ALA A 765 -16.68 -14.80 7.72
C ALA A 765 -16.56 -15.35 6.30
N GLY A 766 -15.63 -16.26 6.06
CA GLY A 766 -15.38 -16.89 4.78
C GLY A 766 -16.47 -17.91 4.40
N VAL A 767 -16.41 -18.36 3.15
CA VAL A 767 -17.18 -19.47 2.62
C VAL A 767 -16.25 -20.65 2.37
N ILE A 768 -16.81 -21.86 2.36
CA ILE A 768 -16.08 -23.05 1.95
C ILE A 768 -15.81 -22.93 0.45
N THR A 769 -14.57 -23.17 0.07
CA THR A 769 -14.15 -23.18 -1.34
C THR A 769 -13.50 -24.51 -1.68
N VAL A 770 -13.98 -25.14 -2.74
CA VAL A 770 -13.42 -26.38 -3.27
C VAL A 770 -12.57 -26.04 -4.50
N ASN A 771 -11.39 -26.65 -4.57
CA ASN A 771 -10.51 -26.56 -5.72
C ASN A 771 -10.21 -27.97 -6.22
N ASP A 772 -10.93 -28.39 -7.23
CA ASP A 772 -10.82 -29.77 -7.80
C ASP A 772 -9.47 -29.99 -8.50
N ASN A 773 -8.87 -28.91 -9.05
CA ASN A 773 -7.56 -29.04 -9.71
C ASN A 773 -6.43 -29.38 -8.74
N ASN A 774 -6.50 -28.87 -7.50
CA ASN A 774 -5.52 -29.12 -6.46
C ASN A 774 -6.01 -30.12 -5.40
N GLN A 775 -7.24 -30.64 -5.56
CA GLN A 775 -7.92 -31.50 -4.59
C GLN A 775 -7.85 -30.91 -3.15
N THR A 776 -8.26 -29.63 -3.00
CA THR A 776 -8.27 -28.97 -1.72
C THR A 776 -9.64 -28.37 -1.40
N VAL A 777 -10.04 -28.48 -0.13
CA VAL A 777 -11.23 -27.84 0.42
C VAL A 777 -10.79 -26.83 1.47
N GLN A 778 -11.01 -25.56 1.22
CA GLN A 778 -10.71 -24.50 2.19
C GLN A 778 -11.93 -24.18 3.05
N VAL A 779 -11.77 -24.28 4.36
CA VAL A 779 -12.83 -24.07 5.34
C VAL A 779 -12.47 -22.84 6.19
N PRO A 780 -13.39 -21.86 6.41
CA PRO A 780 -13.12 -20.71 7.27
C PRO A 780 -12.99 -21.10 8.75
N ASN A 781 -12.29 -20.29 9.51
CA ASN A 781 -12.20 -20.43 10.97
C ASN A 781 -12.61 -19.13 11.68
N PRO A 782 -13.86 -19.00 12.09
CA PRO A 782 -14.33 -17.82 12.81
C PRO A 782 -13.80 -17.67 14.23
N ASP A 783 -13.18 -18.72 14.80
CA ASP A 783 -12.65 -18.75 16.17
C ASP A 783 -11.16 -18.37 16.25
N LEU A 784 -10.60 -17.86 15.14
CA LEU A 784 -9.23 -17.37 15.11
C LEU A 784 -9.00 -16.28 16.14
N LYS A 785 -7.97 -16.50 16.98
CA LYS A 785 -7.48 -15.51 17.93
C LYS A 785 -6.64 -14.46 17.22
N PRO A 786 -6.64 -13.21 17.69
CA PRO A 786 -5.70 -12.23 17.19
C PRO A 786 -4.26 -12.61 17.54
N GLU A 787 -3.35 -12.26 16.66
CA GLU A 787 -1.92 -12.34 16.90
C GLU A 787 -1.52 -11.21 17.86
N THR A 788 -0.72 -11.49 18.87
CA THR A 788 -0.15 -10.47 19.75
C THR A 788 1.36 -10.42 19.58
N SER A 789 1.94 -9.25 19.64
CA SER A 789 3.38 -9.11 19.45
C SER A 789 4.04 -8.13 20.41
N ASP A 790 5.29 -8.47 20.81
CA ASP A 790 6.19 -7.59 21.53
C ASP A 790 7.32 -7.21 20.59
N LYS A 791 7.54 -5.92 20.36
CA LYS A 791 8.60 -5.38 19.51
C LYS A 791 9.61 -4.62 20.34
N TYR A 792 10.89 -4.94 20.15
CA TYR A 792 12.03 -4.24 20.74
C TYR A 792 12.84 -3.64 19.60
N TYR A 793 13.24 -2.39 19.74
CA TYR A 793 13.98 -1.64 18.73
C TYR A 793 15.11 -0.84 19.36
N ALA A 794 16.30 -0.89 18.78
CA ALA A 794 17.45 -0.12 19.18
C ALA A 794 18.08 0.54 17.94
N SER A 795 18.48 1.80 18.05
CA SER A 795 19.09 2.53 16.94
C SER A 795 20.14 3.52 17.42
N VAL A 796 21.23 3.61 16.68
CA VAL A 796 22.21 4.69 16.78
C VAL A 796 22.08 5.56 15.56
N GLN A 797 21.90 6.87 15.76
CA GLN A 797 21.67 7.87 14.71
C GLN A 797 22.73 8.93 14.80
N TYR A 798 23.48 9.13 13.71
CA TYR A 798 24.45 10.20 13.57
C TYR A 798 23.95 11.22 12.54
N TYR A 799 23.76 12.45 12.98
CA TYR A 799 23.33 13.57 12.16
C TYR A 799 24.54 14.30 11.60
N ILE A 800 24.68 14.27 10.27
CA ILE A 800 25.82 14.83 9.55
C ILE A 800 25.44 16.25 9.12
N GLU A 801 26.22 17.25 9.55
CA GLU A 801 25.99 18.64 9.14
C GLU A 801 26.44 18.87 7.68
N PRO A 802 25.75 19.72 6.89
CA PRO A 802 24.57 20.50 7.24
C PRO A 802 23.25 19.74 7.11
N ALA A 803 23.17 18.68 6.33
CA ALA A 803 21.95 17.89 6.16
C ALA A 803 22.29 16.47 5.71
N GLY A 804 22.50 15.58 6.66
CA GLY A 804 22.73 14.17 6.43
C GLY A 804 22.40 13.34 7.66
N THR A 805 22.22 12.04 7.45
CA THR A 805 21.97 11.06 8.52
C THR A 805 22.65 9.75 8.21
N LEU A 806 23.20 9.13 9.24
CA LEU A 806 23.58 7.72 9.24
C LEU A 806 22.86 7.06 10.42
N SER A 807 22.08 6.03 10.15
CA SER A 807 21.35 5.29 11.18
C SER A 807 21.63 3.80 11.06
N VAL A 808 21.94 3.18 12.18
CA VAL A 808 22.04 1.72 12.29
C VAL A 808 21.04 1.28 13.34
N SER A 809 20.17 0.36 12.96
CA SER A 809 19.07 -0.09 13.78
C SER A 809 19.02 -1.62 13.84
N ALA A 810 18.61 -2.15 14.99
CA ALA A 810 18.32 -3.56 15.18
C ALA A 810 16.95 -3.71 15.86
N TYR A 811 16.21 -4.74 15.46
CA TYR A 811 14.93 -5.02 16.06
C TYR A 811 14.70 -6.51 16.30
N ARG A 812 13.79 -6.77 17.24
CA ARG A 812 13.23 -8.10 17.50
C ARG A 812 11.74 -8.00 17.68
N LEU A 813 11.00 -8.81 16.94
CA LEU A 813 9.55 -8.97 17.04
C LEU A 813 9.26 -10.39 17.50
N ASN A 814 8.54 -10.54 18.61
CA ASN A 814 8.03 -11.82 19.12
C ASN A 814 6.53 -11.83 18.84
N VAL A 815 6.05 -12.82 18.09
CA VAL A 815 4.63 -12.99 17.76
C VAL A 815 4.09 -14.24 18.42
N ARG A 816 2.95 -14.11 19.09
CA ARG A 816 2.15 -15.22 19.66
C ARG A 816 0.86 -15.38 18.88
N ASN A 817 0.30 -16.58 18.88
CA ASN A 817 -0.91 -16.94 18.15
C ASN A 817 -0.78 -16.65 16.64
N LEU A 818 0.39 -16.86 16.04
CA LEU A 818 0.60 -16.60 14.62
C LEU A 818 -0.45 -17.32 13.78
N GLY A 819 -1.21 -16.56 12.97
CA GLY A 819 -2.21 -17.11 12.06
C GLY A 819 -1.57 -17.71 10.81
N VAL A 820 -1.88 -18.97 10.51
CA VAL A 820 -1.49 -19.65 9.27
C VAL A 820 -2.73 -19.86 8.43
N ALA A 821 -2.69 -19.37 7.19
CA ALA A 821 -3.86 -19.35 6.32
C ALA A 821 -4.36 -20.74 5.91
N ASN A 822 -3.46 -21.70 5.73
CA ASN A 822 -3.78 -22.98 5.10
C ASN A 822 -3.14 -24.15 5.87
N ARG A 823 -3.63 -24.42 7.06
CA ARG A 823 -3.22 -25.60 7.81
C ARG A 823 -4.04 -26.80 7.37
N PRO A 824 -3.43 -27.90 6.97
CA PRO A 824 -4.15 -29.15 6.77
C PRO A 824 -4.83 -29.58 8.07
N VAL A 825 -6.10 -29.97 7.97
CA VAL A 825 -6.89 -30.49 9.09
C VAL A 825 -7.57 -31.79 8.65
N PRO A 826 -7.84 -32.72 9.58
CA PRO A 826 -8.62 -33.90 9.29
C PRO A 826 -10.03 -33.56 8.79
N ALA A 827 -10.56 -34.34 7.86
CA ALA A 827 -11.90 -34.12 7.32
C ALA A 827 -12.98 -34.15 8.40
N GLU A 828 -12.79 -34.96 9.45
CA GLU A 828 -13.67 -35.09 10.62
C GLU A 828 -13.80 -33.76 11.39
N GLU A 829 -12.70 -33.02 11.56
CA GLU A 829 -12.69 -31.74 12.28
C GLU A 829 -13.58 -30.68 11.62
N VAL A 830 -13.83 -30.83 10.33
CA VAL A 830 -14.59 -29.86 9.51
C VAL A 830 -15.92 -30.41 9.03
N GLY A 831 -16.33 -31.60 9.52
CA GLY A 831 -17.63 -32.20 9.25
C GLY A 831 -17.74 -32.92 7.91
N TYR A 832 -16.63 -33.33 7.33
CA TYR A 832 -16.55 -34.06 6.05
C TYR A 832 -16.00 -35.48 6.21
N ALA A 833 -16.11 -36.05 7.41
CA ALA A 833 -15.79 -37.46 7.62
C ALA A 833 -16.61 -38.33 6.64
N ASP A 834 -15.96 -39.30 6.01
CA ASP A 834 -16.57 -40.25 5.10
C ASP A 834 -17.28 -39.65 3.88
N ASP A 835 -16.91 -38.43 3.45
CA ASP A 835 -17.46 -37.83 2.25
C ASP A 835 -16.80 -38.41 0.99
N PRO A 836 -17.53 -39.26 0.20
CA PRO A 836 -16.97 -39.90 -0.99
C PRO A 836 -16.61 -38.89 -2.09
N GLU A 837 -17.25 -37.72 -2.12
CA GLU A 837 -16.97 -36.68 -3.12
C GLU A 837 -15.59 -36.03 -2.92
N TYR A 838 -15.14 -35.98 -1.66
CA TYR A 838 -13.84 -35.36 -1.30
C TYR A 838 -12.81 -36.37 -0.82
N THR A 839 -12.98 -37.67 -1.19
CA THR A 839 -11.97 -38.70 -0.93
C THR A 839 -10.64 -38.28 -1.58
N GLY A 840 -9.58 -38.17 -0.79
CA GLY A 840 -8.27 -37.76 -1.26
C GLY A 840 -8.05 -36.25 -1.32
N TYR A 841 -9.07 -35.44 -0.99
CA TYR A 841 -8.90 -33.99 -0.87
C TYR A 841 -8.22 -33.61 0.45
N THR A 842 -7.40 -32.59 0.40
CA THR A 842 -6.79 -31.98 1.59
C THR A 842 -7.67 -30.84 2.09
N PHE A 843 -8.15 -30.96 3.34
CA PHE A 843 -8.89 -29.87 3.99
C PHE A 843 -7.92 -28.88 4.58
N LEU A 844 -8.11 -27.60 4.25
CA LEU A 844 -7.27 -26.50 4.68
C LEU A 844 -8.09 -25.53 5.54
N ARG A 845 -7.61 -25.20 6.73
CA ARG A 845 -8.28 -24.30 7.66
C ARG A 845 -7.29 -23.28 8.21
N PRO A 846 -7.62 -21.97 8.24
CA PRO A 846 -6.80 -21.01 8.94
C PRO A 846 -6.74 -21.38 10.43
N SER A 847 -5.56 -21.35 11.02
CA SER A 847 -5.33 -21.76 12.41
C SER A 847 -4.28 -20.88 13.07
N ASN A 848 -4.34 -20.77 14.39
CA ASN A 848 -3.28 -20.16 15.16
C ASN A 848 -2.22 -21.23 15.50
N LEU A 849 -0.96 -20.85 15.40
CA LEU A 849 0.16 -21.67 15.85
C LEU A 849 0.49 -21.38 17.31
N ASP A 850 0.69 -22.42 18.09
CA ASP A 850 1.14 -22.30 19.46
C ASP A 850 2.58 -21.82 19.55
N GLY A 851 2.92 -21.22 20.71
CA GLY A 851 4.25 -20.76 21.02
C GLY A 851 4.58 -19.37 20.46
N VAL A 852 5.83 -18.95 20.66
CA VAL A 852 6.34 -17.63 20.25
C VAL A 852 7.17 -17.80 18.99
N ARG A 853 6.83 -17.04 17.95
CA ARG A 853 7.61 -16.94 16.72
C ARG A 853 8.39 -15.63 16.73
N ARG A 854 9.66 -15.69 16.32
CA ARG A 854 10.58 -14.57 16.42
C ARG A 854 11.02 -14.12 15.05
N LEU A 855 11.03 -12.80 14.87
CA LEU A 855 11.67 -12.13 13.73
C LEU A 855 12.70 -11.16 14.28
N LYS A 856 13.93 -11.27 13.82
CA LYS A 856 15.00 -10.32 14.12
C LYS A 856 15.36 -9.60 12.84
N GLY A 857 15.90 -8.39 12.95
CA GLY A 857 16.42 -7.70 11.77
C GLY A 857 17.38 -6.59 12.12
N VAL A 858 18.10 -6.19 11.08
CA VAL A 858 19.06 -5.07 11.11
C VAL A 858 18.76 -4.20 9.90
N GLU A 859 18.83 -2.89 10.10
CA GLU A 859 18.63 -1.88 9.06
C GLU A 859 19.74 -0.84 9.17
N VAL A 860 20.30 -0.47 8.01
CA VAL A 860 21.27 0.61 7.89
C VAL A 860 20.70 1.63 6.90
N GLU A 861 20.71 2.90 7.28
CA GLU A 861 20.25 4.01 6.47
C GLU A 861 21.33 5.07 6.41
N TYR A 862 21.58 5.60 5.21
CA TYR A 862 22.49 6.70 4.97
C TYR A 862 21.88 7.68 4.00
N SER A 863 22.00 8.97 4.31
CA SER A 863 21.62 10.07 3.43
C SER A 863 22.54 11.25 3.69
N GLN A 864 23.14 11.83 2.64
CA GLN A 864 24.01 12.99 2.79
C GLN A 864 24.03 13.87 1.54
N GLN A 865 24.02 15.17 1.75
CA GLN A 865 24.39 16.15 0.73
C GLN A 865 25.92 16.35 0.72
N LEU A 866 26.54 16.21 -0.45
CA LEU A 866 28.00 16.24 -0.57
C LEU A 866 28.54 17.67 -0.72
N VAL A 867 28.08 18.60 0.11
CA VAL A 867 28.43 20.05 0.06
C VAL A 867 29.91 20.33 0.31
N PHE A 868 30.64 19.38 0.87
CA PHE A 868 32.09 19.46 1.10
C PHE A 868 32.90 19.26 -0.20
N LEU A 869 32.29 18.76 -1.27
CA LEU A 869 32.96 18.61 -2.55
C LEU A 869 33.13 19.96 -3.27
N PRO A 870 34.16 20.16 -4.08
CA PRO A 870 34.41 21.41 -4.79
C PRO A 870 33.51 21.59 -6.02
N GLY A 871 33.33 22.85 -6.42
CA GLY A 871 32.69 23.24 -7.68
C GLY A 871 31.29 22.68 -7.88
N PHE A 872 31.02 22.13 -9.05
CA PHE A 872 29.69 21.56 -9.39
C PHE A 872 29.39 20.31 -8.57
N ALA A 873 30.40 19.60 -8.07
CA ALA A 873 30.20 18.38 -7.28
C ALA A 873 29.44 18.60 -5.96
N ARG A 874 29.34 19.85 -5.48
CA ARG A 874 28.50 20.22 -4.33
C ARG A 874 27.02 19.95 -4.55
N GLY A 875 26.60 19.88 -5.81
CA GLY A 875 25.21 19.56 -6.19
C GLY A 875 24.82 18.10 -5.97
N PHE A 876 25.77 17.21 -5.70
CA PHE A 876 25.45 15.81 -5.47
C PHE A 876 24.93 15.56 -4.05
N SER A 877 23.98 14.65 -3.97
CA SER A 877 23.56 13.99 -2.75
C SER A 877 23.36 12.51 -2.99
N VAL A 878 23.57 11.71 -1.96
CA VAL A 878 23.42 10.25 -1.99
C VAL A 878 22.52 9.83 -0.86
N PHE A 879 21.74 8.79 -1.10
CA PHE A 879 20.93 8.13 -0.08
C PHE A 879 20.87 6.63 -0.35
N GLY A 880 20.70 5.84 0.70
CA GLY A 880 20.50 4.42 0.58
C GLY A 880 20.11 3.77 1.89
N SER A 881 19.51 2.63 1.80
CA SER A 881 19.25 1.78 2.95
C SER A 881 19.37 0.31 2.58
N VAL A 882 19.78 -0.49 3.55
CA VAL A 882 19.85 -1.95 3.47
C VAL A 882 19.15 -2.51 4.70
N SER A 883 18.31 -3.52 4.48
CA SER A 883 17.62 -4.22 5.56
C SER A 883 17.79 -5.73 5.44
N ARG A 884 17.88 -6.40 6.57
CA ARG A 884 17.89 -7.85 6.68
C ARG A 884 16.93 -8.31 7.75
N ALA A 885 15.96 -9.15 7.37
CA ALA A 885 15.01 -9.79 8.25
C ALA A 885 15.37 -11.28 8.40
N ILE A 886 15.39 -11.79 9.62
CA ILE A 886 15.81 -13.15 9.99
C ILE A 886 14.67 -13.77 10.81
N PRO A 887 13.75 -14.52 10.19
CA PRO A 887 12.70 -15.26 10.90
C PRO A 887 13.22 -16.57 11.49
N ASP A 888 12.66 -17.02 12.60
CA ASP A 888 12.94 -18.34 13.21
C ASP A 888 12.45 -19.51 12.35
N LEU A 889 11.41 -19.28 11.54
CA LEU A 889 10.81 -20.25 10.65
C LEU A 889 10.78 -19.72 9.22
N ARG A 890 10.64 -20.62 8.24
CA ARG A 890 10.30 -20.23 6.86
C ARG A 890 8.86 -19.71 6.83
N LEU A 891 8.68 -18.48 7.29
CA LEU A 891 7.41 -17.79 7.13
C LEU A 891 7.26 -17.36 5.67
N THR A 892 6.09 -17.64 5.11
CA THR A 892 5.74 -17.14 3.77
C THR A 892 5.61 -15.63 3.77
N ASN A 893 5.83 -15.02 2.62
CA ASN A 893 5.68 -13.57 2.42
C ASN A 893 6.60 -12.66 3.25
N ILE A 894 7.70 -13.17 3.82
CA ILE A 894 8.75 -12.32 4.39
C ILE A 894 9.83 -12.08 3.33
N VAL A 895 10.22 -10.82 3.14
CA VAL A 895 11.37 -10.43 2.31
C VAL A 895 12.62 -10.44 3.17
N PRO A 896 13.55 -11.42 2.99
CA PRO A 896 14.70 -11.56 3.87
C PRO A 896 15.71 -10.42 3.77
N LYS A 897 15.93 -9.88 2.58
CA LYS A 897 16.87 -8.78 2.34
C LYS A 897 16.28 -7.79 1.36
N ALA A 898 16.45 -6.51 1.64
CA ALA A 898 16.09 -5.44 0.73
C ALA A 898 17.11 -4.32 0.77
N ALA A 899 17.28 -3.65 -0.36
CA ALA A 899 18.11 -2.46 -0.47
C ALA A 899 17.44 -1.45 -1.38
N ASN A 900 17.58 -0.18 -1.05
CA ASN A 900 17.25 0.92 -1.95
C ASN A 900 18.32 1.99 -1.87
N GLY A 901 18.40 2.81 -2.90
CA GLY A 901 19.34 3.92 -2.90
C GLY A 901 19.31 4.72 -4.17
N GLY A 902 20.02 5.83 -4.15
CA GLY A 902 20.11 6.68 -5.32
C GLY A 902 21.15 7.78 -5.17
N ILE A 903 21.43 8.35 -6.32
CA ILE A 903 22.28 9.52 -6.48
C ILE A 903 21.44 10.61 -7.10
N ARG A 904 21.54 11.80 -6.53
CA ARG A 904 20.90 13.00 -7.04
C ARG A 904 21.95 14.07 -7.32
N PHE A 905 21.75 14.76 -8.41
CA PHE A 905 22.44 16.02 -8.71
C PHE A 905 21.42 17.14 -8.81
N SER A 906 21.65 18.25 -8.13
CA SER A 906 20.80 19.43 -8.20
C SER A 906 21.63 20.69 -8.21
N ASN A 907 21.31 21.60 -9.14
CA ASN A 907 21.86 22.95 -9.20
C ASN A 907 20.73 23.96 -9.51
N HIS A 908 21.09 25.20 -9.83
CA HIS A 908 20.12 26.24 -10.13
C HIS A 908 19.27 25.98 -11.37
N ARG A 909 19.76 25.17 -12.34
CA ARG A 909 19.07 24.86 -13.61
C ARG A 909 18.57 23.43 -13.72
N PHE A 910 19.31 22.47 -13.19
CA PHE A 910 19.06 21.05 -13.36
C PHE A 910 18.84 20.35 -12.04
N ASN A 911 17.92 19.44 -12.02
CA ASN A 911 17.89 18.36 -11.08
C ASN A 911 17.87 17.02 -11.85
N LEU A 912 18.66 16.07 -11.40
CA LEU A 912 18.73 14.72 -11.97
C LEU A 912 18.84 13.72 -10.83
N GLN A 913 18.10 12.64 -10.89
CA GLN A 913 18.11 11.59 -9.88
C GLN A 913 18.06 10.22 -10.56
N LEU A 914 18.98 9.34 -10.16
CA LEU A 914 18.94 7.91 -10.45
C LEU A 914 18.69 7.16 -9.16
N ARG A 915 17.74 6.24 -9.18
CA ARG A 915 17.32 5.46 -8.01
C ARG A 915 17.26 3.99 -8.36
N SER A 916 17.51 3.14 -7.36
CA SER A 916 17.36 1.70 -7.48
C SER A 916 16.66 1.12 -6.25
N THR A 917 15.95 0.02 -6.47
CA THR A 917 15.41 -0.83 -5.41
C THR A 917 15.70 -2.28 -5.72
N TRP A 918 16.15 -3.01 -4.73
CA TRP A 918 16.42 -4.44 -4.81
C TRP A 918 15.75 -5.18 -3.66
N SER A 919 15.19 -6.35 -3.96
CA SER A 919 14.68 -7.29 -2.96
C SER A 919 15.15 -8.70 -3.28
N SER A 920 15.53 -9.46 -2.26
CA SER A 920 15.93 -10.86 -2.42
C SER A 920 14.76 -11.75 -2.75
N ALA A 921 15.05 -12.96 -3.19
CA ALA A 921 14.05 -14.02 -3.33
C ALA A 921 13.31 -14.28 -2.01
N ARG A 922 12.03 -14.62 -2.12
CA ARG A 922 11.14 -14.93 -0.99
C ARG A 922 10.15 -16.05 -1.31
N ALA A 923 9.81 -16.85 -0.31
CA ALA A 923 8.69 -17.79 -0.41
C ALA A 923 7.35 -17.03 -0.39
N THR A 924 6.52 -17.23 -1.41
CA THR A 924 5.17 -16.63 -1.49
C THR A 924 4.09 -17.57 -0.96
N SER A 925 4.32 -18.88 -1.11
CA SER A 925 3.46 -19.93 -0.56
C SER A 925 4.32 -21.14 -0.23
N ILE A 926 3.99 -21.82 0.85
CA ILE A 926 4.55 -23.15 1.17
C ILE A 926 3.35 -24.11 1.19
N GLY A 927 3.09 -24.72 0.05
CA GLY A 927 2.07 -25.77 -0.08
C GLY A 927 2.60 -27.13 0.45
N VAL A 928 1.70 -28.08 0.64
CA VAL A 928 2.05 -29.45 1.08
C VAL A 928 2.97 -30.12 0.06
N ASN A 929 2.72 -29.88 -1.23
CA ASN A 929 3.42 -30.56 -2.33
C ASN A 929 4.37 -29.64 -3.11
N GLN A 930 4.31 -28.32 -2.92
CA GLN A 930 5.10 -27.37 -3.70
C GLN A 930 5.25 -26.03 -2.97
N ALA A 931 6.47 -25.55 -2.85
CA ALA A 931 6.74 -24.20 -2.40
C ALA A 931 6.84 -23.25 -3.61
N GLN A 932 6.18 -22.12 -3.52
CA GLN A 932 6.26 -21.07 -4.54
C GLN A 932 7.15 -19.95 -4.05
N TRP A 933 8.03 -19.51 -4.93
CA TRP A 933 9.01 -18.46 -4.65
C TRP A 933 8.91 -17.35 -5.67
N GLN A 934 9.16 -16.12 -5.24
CA GLN A 934 9.47 -15.00 -6.09
C GLN A 934 11.00 -14.87 -6.17
N TYR A 935 11.53 -14.66 -7.39
CA TYR A 935 12.95 -14.34 -7.56
C TYR A 935 13.29 -13.00 -6.96
N GLU A 936 14.59 -12.75 -6.80
CA GLU A 936 15.09 -11.41 -6.54
C GLU A 936 14.70 -10.45 -7.67
N ARG A 937 14.50 -9.17 -7.30
CA ARG A 937 14.13 -8.15 -8.27
C ARG A 937 14.92 -6.88 -8.05
N LEU A 938 15.53 -6.38 -9.12
CA LEU A 938 16.24 -5.10 -9.15
C LEU A 938 15.51 -4.18 -10.15
N MET A 939 15.17 -2.98 -9.72
CA MET A 939 14.52 -1.96 -10.55
C MET A 939 15.32 -0.67 -10.50
N PHE A 940 15.35 0.05 -11.61
CA PHE A 940 15.94 1.37 -11.72
C PHE A 940 14.91 2.38 -12.19
N ASP A 941 14.93 3.55 -11.54
CA ASP A 941 14.13 4.70 -11.92
C ASP A 941 15.02 5.92 -12.14
N VAL A 942 14.64 6.77 -13.06
CA VAL A 942 15.32 8.03 -13.34
C VAL A 942 14.32 9.17 -13.28
N SER A 943 14.71 10.31 -12.78
CA SER A 943 13.91 11.53 -12.89
C SER A 943 14.83 12.75 -13.03
N GLY A 944 14.35 13.76 -13.75
CA GLY A 944 15.10 15.00 -13.94
C GLY A 944 14.18 16.16 -14.25
N GLY A 945 14.67 17.37 -13.97
CA GLY A 945 14.02 18.64 -14.27
C GLY A 945 14.99 19.66 -14.84
N LEU A 946 14.52 20.44 -15.78
CA LEU A 946 15.20 21.61 -16.36
C LEU A 946 14.38 22.85 -16.08
N LYS A 947 14.90 23.74 -15.24
CA LYS A 947 14.26 25.03 -14.93
C LYS A 947 14.42 26.01 -16.07
N LEU A 948 13.32 26.58 -16.50
CA LEU A 948 13.23 27.64 -17.51
C LEU A 948 12.81 28.93 -16.79
N GLY A 949 13.81 29.70 -16.39
CA GLY A 949 13.61 30.86 -15.52
C GLY A 949 13.18 30.47 -14.10
N SER A 950 12.41 31.33 -13.45
CA SER A 950 11.92 31.14 -12.07
C SER A 950 10.57 30.44 -12.00
N THR A 951 9.82 30.37 -13.08
CA THR A 951 8.41 29.99 -13.11
C THR A 951 8.17 28.61 -13.70
N TYR A 952 8.92 28.23 -14.71
CA TYR A 952 8.66 26.99 -15.45
C TYR A 952 9.77 25.96 -15.26
N GLU A 953 9.39 24.68 -15.35
CA GLU A 953 10.30 23.54 -15.28
C GLU A 953 9.81 22.44 -16.23
N PHE A 954 10.67 21.98 -17.13
CA PHE A 954 10.48 20.72 -17.84
C PHE A 954 10.89 19.56 -16.94
N THR A 955 10.06 18.53 -16.90
CA THR A 955 10.31 17.32 -16.12
C THR A 955 10.31 16.09 -17.01
N LEU A 956 11.23 15.16 -16.73
CA LEU A 956 11.31 13.85 -17.37
C LEU A 956 11.45 12.81 -16.28
N SER A 957 10.65 11.77 -16.34
CA SER A 957 10.82 10.62 -15.43
C SER A 957 10.62 9.30 -16.14
N GLY A 958 11.36 8.30 -15.69
CA GLY A 958 11.27 6.92 -16.16
C GLY A 958 11.21 5.98 -14.95
N ARG A 959 10.22 5.06 -14.92
CA ARG A 959 10.09 4.01 -13.92
C ARG A 959 10.42 2.66 -14.54
N ASN A 960 11.08 1.81 -13.75
CA ASN A 960 11.50 0.47 -14.19
C ASN A 960 12.16 0.50 -15.58
N ILE A 961 13.13 1.42 -15.78
CA ILE A 961 13.71 1.75 -17.09
C ILE A 961 14.37 0.56 -17.79
N LEU A 962 14.77 -0.46 -17.03
CA LEU A 962 15.33 -1.72 -17.54
C LEU A 962 14.26 -2.80 -17.75
N ASN A 963 12.98 -2.47 -17.56
CA ASN A 963 11.86 -3.41 -17.69
C ASN A 963 12.08 -4.72 -16.91
N SER A 964 12.54 -4.61 -15.67
CA SER A 964 12.77 -5.77 -14.80
C SER A 964 11.47 -6.58 -14.59
N PRO A 965 11.42 -7.85 -15.00
CA PRO A 965 10.22 -8.67 -14.90
C PRO A 965 9.90 -9.07 -13.46
N ASN A 966 8.64 -9.41 -13.24
CA ASN A 966 8.22 -10.14 -12.04
C ASN A 966 8.33 -11.65 -12.33
N ARG A 967 9.25 -12.34 -11.63
CA ARG A 967 9.57 -13.75 -11.86
C ARG A 967 9.28 -14.59 -10.62
N GLY A 968 8.83 -15.80 -10.84
CA GLY A 968 8.62 -16.77 -9.76
C GLY A 968 9.03 -18.18 -10.19
N TYR A 969 9.35 -19.02 -9.21
CA TYR A 969 9.73 -20.42 -9.42
C TYR A 969 9.06 -21.34 -8.40
N ALA A 970 9.07 -22.61 -8.70
CA ALA A 970 8.54 -23.67 -7.85
C ALA A 970 9.70 -24.47 -7.25
N ASP A 971 9.78 -24.55 -5.92
CA ASP A 971 10.78 -25.25 -5.12
C ASP A 971 12.22 -24.80 -5.38
N GLU A 972 12.73 -24.94 -6.61
CA GLU A 972 14.09 -24.61 -7.00
C GLU A 972 14.14 -23.52 -8.09
N PRO A 973 15.17 -22.66 -8.09
CA PRO A 973 15.31 -21.57 -9.06
C PRO A 973 15.31 -22.01 -10.54
N GLY A 974 15.70 -23.25 -10.85
CA GLY A 974 15.63 -23.82 -12.18
C GLY A 974 14.20 -24.07 -12.69
N ASN A 975 13.23 -24.15 -11.80
CA ASN A 975 11.83 -24.45 -12.13
C ASN A 975 11.03 -23.15 -12.30
N LEU A 976 11.33 -22.38 -13.34
CA LEU A 976 10.62 -21.14 -13.66
C LEU A 976 9.11 -21.40 -13.75
N ARG A 977 8.32 -20.70 -12.95
CA ARG A 977 6.85 -20.80 -12.92
C ARG A 977 6.15 -19.60 -13.55
N ILE A 978 6.67 -18.42 -13.31
CA ILE A 978 6.08 -17.17 -13.80
C ILE A 978 7.17 -16.22 -14.26
N ASN A 979 6.95 -15.56 -15.38
CA ASN A 979 7.75 -14.44 -15.86
C ASN A 979 6.83 -13.42 -16.51
N MET A 980 6.67 -12.25 -15.90
CA MET A 980 5.75 -11.21 -16.34
C MET A 980 6.47 -9.89 -16.52
N TYR A 981 6.40 -9.32 -17.70
CA TYR A 981 6.86 -7.97 -18.02
C TYR A 981 5.71 -6.99 -17.91
N TYR A 982 5.98 -5.83 -17.33
CA TYR A 982 4.99 -4.76 -17.15
C TYR A 982 5.37 -3.46 -17.88
N GLY A 983 6.49 -3.46 -18.56
CA GLY A 983 7.01 -2.30 -19.28
C GLY A 983 7.73 -1.28 -18.39
N ALA A 984 8.56 -0.47 -19.02
CA ALA A 984 9.02 0.79 -18.47
C ALA A 984 7.95 1.86 -18.70
N VAL A 985 7.91 2.88 -17.85
CA VAL A 985 6.96 3.99 -17.97
C VAL A 985 7.73 5.29 -18.00
N TRP A 986 7.57 6.06 -19.08
CA TRP A 986 8.20 7.36 -19.23
C TRP A 986 7.16 8.47 -19.22
N THR A 987 7.47 9.57 -18.54
CA THR A 987 6.63 10.76 -18.52
C THR A 987 7.45 12.01 -18.77
N LEU A 988 6.95 12.83 -19.70
CA LEU A 988 7.43 14.17 -19.96
C LEU A 988 6.40 15.18 -19.45
N GLY A 989 6.83 16.18 -18.72
CA GLY A 989 5.94 17.19 -18.13
C GLY A 989 6.47 18.62 -18.26
N LEU A 990 5.55 19.55 -18.18
CA LEU A 990 5.83 20.97 -17.99
C LEU A 990 5.11 21.44 -16.73
N ARG A 991 5.85 21.98 -15.79
CA ARG A 991 5.35 22.53 -14.52
C ARG A 991 5.53 24.04 -14.50
N GLY A 992 4.51 24.76 -14.03
CA GLY A 992 4.57 26.18 -13.71
C GLY A 992 4.29 26.41 -12.22
N ARG A 993 5.02 27.36 -11.61
CA ARG A 993 4.83 27.80 -10.22
C ARG A 993 4.68 29.32 -10.17
N PHE A 994 3.56 29.81 -9.61
CA PHE A 994 3.15 31.21 -9.62
C PHE A 994 2.87 31.74 -8.23
#